data_4aa33c3e98925151edbe5ad50b4795eb
#
_entry.id   4aa33c3e98925151edbe5ad50b4795eb
#
_cell.length_a   1.000
_cell.length_b   1.000
_cell.length_c   1.000
_cell.angle_alpha   90.00
_cell.angle_beta   90.00
_cell.angle_gamma   90.00
#
_symmetry.space_group_name_H-M   'P 1'
#
loop_
_entity.id
_entity.type
_entity.pdbx_description
1 polymer ?
#
loop_
_entity_poly.entity_id
_entity_poly.type
_entity_poly.pdbx_seq_one_letter_code
_entity_poly.pdbx_strand_id
1 'polypeptide(L)'
;MVSAFVVPGWTRGRTLRVMAIVALAYYVGARVGLALTMKTHPVSTLWPPNAILLAALLLTPTRAWWLVLLAALPAHLAGELTHGIPIPMVLSWFVSNCTEALIGAGAMRALALGPRLDTFRRVVIFLVGGVFLSPFLSSFLDAAFVQLNQFGSAGYWEIFRTRFLSNALATIALVPVIVESTLIRFSRDVPVRRYVEAGVLATGLLTVCIVIFTGTIPTPSAAVALLYAPLPFLLWAALRFGPGGAGASVLVLSLFAIWAAINGNRPFDIGSEAANAVSVQLFLIVTAVPLLTIGAVIAEQRHGEQALRRSEERFAVAFRSSPDALVIAHRSDGRIVDVNAQWERMFGYARASALGKTATELRLFLHAAEATRFNARLASQSLDESEILLRSRRGAVFRALVTSQTVVMMDEPCVLVVIRDVTERHRAEVELQTQRTELAHLSRVALLGELSATFAHELNQPLAAIMSNARAGQRLMARKPPETAEVRAILEDIVSDDRRAGEVIRRMQALLKRGELQLQPLDVNEVVQEVVELLRSELIRREVLVHTVLAPGLPRVPADRIQMQQVLMNLLFNACDAMADQPREGRSVSILTSVTLGAVRISVADKGTGIPDGNEERVFEPFFTSKHHGLGLGLAICRTIVAAHGGRLWAVNNADRGATFHLVLRRNGHETWGEHS
;
A
#
# COMPACT_ATOMS: atom_id res chain seq x y z
N MET A 1 -9.72 -11.74 -17.89
CA MET A 1 -9.54 -12.63 -16.73
C MET A 1 -8.81 -13.96 -17.07
N VAL A 2 -7.77 -13.94 -17.91
CA VAL A 2 -7.06 -15.16 -18.37
C VAL A 2 -5.62 -15.23 -17.82
N SER A 3 -5.20 -14.28 -16.98
CA SER A 3 -3.79 -14.14 -16.56
C SER A 3 -3.41 -14.81 -15.21
N ALA A 4 -4.30 -15.53 -14.54
CA ALA A 4 -4.08 -16.02 -13.17
C ALA A 4 -3.33 -17.37 -13.06
N PHE A 5 -2.98 -18.04 -14.16
CA PHE A 5 -2.30 -19.33 -14.17
C PHE A 5 -0.91 -19.33 -14.82
N VAL A 6 -0.22 -18.20 -14.78
CA VAL A 6 1.22 -18.19 -15.08
C VAL A 6 1.97 -18.62 -13.82
N VAL A 7 2.38 -19.87 -13.77
CA VAL A 7 3.36 -20.32 -12.77
C VAL A 7 4.62 -19.49 -13.00
N PRO A 8 5.03 -18.60 -12.09
CA PRO A 8 6.25 -17.82 -12.27
C PRO A 8 7.43 -18.77 -12.34
N GLY A 9 8.26 -18.67 -13.39
CA GLY A 9 9.48 -19.44 -13.49
C GLY A 9 9.43 -20.72 -14.33
N TRP A 10 8.59 -20.82 -15.39
CA TRP A 10 8.67 -21.93 -16.34
C TRP A 10 9.90 -21.76 -17.25
N THR A 11 11.02 -22.40 -16.87
CA THR A 11 12.31 -22.36 -17.58
C THR A 11 12.49 -23.57 -18.49
N ARG A 12 13.40 -23.48 -19.50
CA ARG A 12 13.75 -24.61 -20.39
C ARG A 12 14.19 -25.85 -19.61
N GLY A 13 15.00 -25.67 -18.55
CA GLY A 13 15.44 -26.79 -17.71
C GLY A 13 14.32 -27.45 -16.91
N ARG A 14 13.27 -26.71 -16.54
CA ARG A 14 12.08 -27.26 -15.89
C ARG A 14 11.23 -28.04 -16.90
N THR A 15 11.11 -27.55 -18.12
CA THR A 15 10.41 -28.24 -19.22
C THR A 15 11.03 -29.62 -19.48
N LEU A 16 12.35 -29.71 -19.66
CA LEU A 16 13.05 -30.97 -19.89
C LEU A 16 12.87 -31.96 -18.73
N ARG A 17 12.94 -31.49 -17.49
CA ARG A 17 12.70 -32.36 -16.32
C ARG A 17 11.27 -32.91 -16.30
N VAL A 18 10.28 -32.07 -16.58
CA VAL A 18 8.88 -32.52 -16.64
C VAL A 18 8.68 -33.53 -17.76
N MET A 19 9.23 -33.28 -18.96
CA MET A 19 9.19 -34.24 -20.08
C MET A 19 9.78 -35.59 -19.71
N ALA A 20 10.96 -35.59 -19.07
CA ALA A 20 11.61 -36.84 -18.64
C ALA A 20 10.79 -37.60 -17.59
N ILE A 21 10.21 -36.88 -16.60
CA ILE A 21 9.36 -37.47 -15.57
C ILE A 21 8.10 -38.07 -16.20
N VAL A 22 7.44 -37.31 -17.11
CA VAL A 22 6.24 -37.77 -17.79
C VAL A 22 6.53 -39.02 -18.65
N ALA A 23 7.60 -39.00 -19.44
CA ALA A 23 7.99 -40.15 -20.25
C ALA A 23 8.26 -41.39 -19.39
N LEU A 24 9.01 -41.25 -18.30
CA LEU A 24 9.31 -42.35 -17.37
C LEU A 24 8.04 -42.88 -16.70
N ALA A 25 7.22 -41.95 -16.14
CA ALA A 25 5.97 -42.30 -15.48
C ALA A 25 4.99 -43.00 -16.43
N TYR A 26 4.86 -42.46 -17.65
CA TYR A 26 4.02 -43.06 -18.70
C TYR A 26 4.48 -44.48 -19.06
N TYR A 27 5.79 -44.69 -19.27
CA TYR A 27 6.37 -45.99 -19.53
C TYR A 27 6.12 -47.00 -18.41
N VAL A 28 6.39 -46.60 -17.16
CA VAL A 28 6.13 -47.44 -15.98
C VAL A 28 4.62 -47.72 -15.86
N GLY A 29 3.77 -46.72 -16.09
CA GLY A 29 2.34 -46.87 -16.09
C GLY A 29 1.83 -47.87 -17.16
N ALA A 30 2.40 -47.84 -18.38
CA ALA A 30 2.11 -48.78 -19.43
C ALA A 30 2.52 -50.21 -19.03
N ARG A 31 3.72 -50.36 -18.46
CA ARG A 31 4.19 -51.70 -17.98
C ARG A 31 3.31 -52.25 -16.86
N VAL A 32 2.86 -51.40 -15.93
CA VAL A 32 1.91 -51.79 -14.88
C VAL A 32 0.57 -52.18 -15.49
N GLY A 33 0.03 -51.38 -16.42
CA GLY A 33 -1.22 -51.66 -17.09
C GLY A 33 -1.21 -53.02 -17.83
N LEU A 34 -0.14 -53.29 -18.55
CA LEU A 34 0.05 -54.59 -19.25
C LEU A 34 0.17 -55.75 -18.25
N ALA A 35 0.85 -55.57 -17.12
CA ALA A 35 0.94 -56.60 -16.08
C ALA A 35 -0.45 -56.87 -15.39
N LEU A 36 -1.36 -55.91 -15.44
CA LEU A 36 -2.74 -56.02 -14.92
C LEU A 36 -3.76 -56.38 -16.00
N THR A 37 -3.28 -56.98 -17.13
CA THR A 37 -4.15 -57.45 -18.21
C THR A 37 -4.51 -58.94 -17.98
N MET A 38 -5.76 -59.28 -18.13
CA MET A 38 -6.25 -60.64 -18.01
C MET A 38 -5.79 -61.49 -19.20
N LYS A 39 -5.51 -62.81 -19.00
CA LYS A 39 -4.83 -63.67 -19.99
C LYS A 39 -5.65 -63.91 -21.28
N THR A 40 -6.96 -63.91 -21.19
CA THR A 40 -7.87 -64.21 -22.33
C THR A 40 -8.44 -62.95 -23.00
N HIS A 41 -8.24 -61.77 -22.40
CA HIS A 41 -8.73 -60.49 -22.92
C HIS A 41 -7.55 -59.52 -23.17
N PRO A 42 -7.44 -58.94 -24.39
CA PRO A 42 -6.36 -58.04 -24.74
C PRO A 42 -6.49 -56.62 -24.10
N VAL A 43 -7.41 -56.44 -23.15
CA VAL A 43 -7.68 -55.15 -22.51
C VAL A 43 -7.32 -55.15 -21.06
N SER A 44 -6.51 -54.17 -20.64
CA SER A 44 -6.11 -54.00 -19.25
C SER A 44 -7.28 -53.60 -18.35
N THR A 45 -7.34 -54.17 -17.14
CA THR A 45 -8.35 -53.83 -16.14
C THR A 45 -8.13 -52.43 -15.54
N LEU A 46 -6.88 -51.94 -15.55
CA LEU A 46 -6.49 -50.61 -15.13
C LEU A 46 -5.48 -50.07 -16.11
N TRP A 47 -5.71 -48.88 -16.70
CA TRP A 47 -4.79 -48.26 -17.66
C TRP A 47 -4.19 -46.95 -17.15
N PRO A 48 -3.09 -46.99 -16.38
CA PRO A 48 -2.46 -45.82 -15.76
C PRO A 48 -2.00 -44.72 -16.71
N PRO A 49 -1.52 -44.98 -17.95
CA PRO A 49 -0.98 -43.96 -18.84
C PRO A 49 -1.90 -42.76 -19.09
N ASN A 50 -3.19 -42.97 -19.26
CA ASN A 50 -4.17 -41.89 -19.51
C ASN A 50 -4.31 -40.96 -18.29
N ALA A 51 -4.36 -41.53 -17.09
CA ALA A 51 -4.43 -40.79 -15.85
C ALA A 51 -3.14 -39.96 -15.60
N ILE A 52 -1.97 -40.55 -15.92
CA ILE A 52 -0.66 -39.86 -15.82
C ILE A 52 -0.61 -38.70 -16.81
N LEU A 53 -1.07 -38.91 -18.05
CA LEU A 53 -1.07 -37.86 -19.06
C LEU A 53 -2.04 -36.73 -18.70
N LEU A 54 -3.26 -37.06 -18.25
CA LEU A 54 -4.23 -36.08 -17.76
C LEU A 54 -3.65 -35.26 -16.59
N ALA A 55 -3.07 -35.92 -15.59
CA ALA A 55 -2.46 -35.24 -14.46
C ALA A 55 -1.29 -34.32 -14.89
N ALA A 56 -0.45 -34.77 -15.84
CA ALA A 56 0.63 -33.96 -16.39
C ALA A 56 0.11 -32.72 -17.14
N LEU A 57 -0.95 -32.84 -17.92
CA LEU A 57 -1.60 -31.70 -18.59
C LEU A 57 -2.22 -30.71 -17.59
N LEU A 58 -2.82 -31.21 -16.51
CA LEU A 58 -3.38 -30.35 -15.44
C LEU A 58 -2.30 -29.56 -14.70
N LEU A 59 -1.12 -30.14 -14.49
CA LEU A 59 0.02 -29.56 -13.76
C LEU A 59 0.91 -28.66 -14.62
N THR A 60 0.73 -28.66 -15.95
CA THR A 60 1.54 -27.87 -16.89
C THR A 60 0.73 -26.77 -17.57
N PRO A 61 1.34 -25.62 -17.96
CA PRO A 61 0.62 -24.59 -18.71
C PRO A 61 0.19 -25.09 -20.09
N THR A 62 -0.95 -24.60 -20.60
CA THR A 62 -1.51 -25.06 -21.91
C THR A 62 -0.53 -24.95 -23.07
N ARG A 63 0.31 -23.93 -23.09
CA ARG A 63 1.39 -23.74 -24.08
C ARG A 63 2.43 -24.87 -24.11
N ALA A 64 2.54 -25.64 -23.02
CA ALA A 64 3.49 -26.76 -22.91
C ALA A 64 2.80 -28.13 -23.15
N TRP A 65 1.51 -28.21 -23.38
CA TRP A 65 0.78 -29.46 -23.54
C TRP A 65 1.32 -30.33 -24.68
N TRP A 66 1.62 -29.70 -25.84
CA TRP A 66 2.20 -30.41 -26.96
C TRP A 66 3.55 -31.08 -26.64
N LEU A 67 4.35 -30.46 -25.75
CA LEU A 67 5.62 -31.05 -25.29
C LEU A 67 5.39 -32.26 -24.39
N VAL A 68 4.37 -32.21 -23.54
CA VAL A 68 3.97 -33.31 -22.66
C VAL A 68 3.51 -34.50 -23.50
N LEU A 69 2.66 -34.25 -24.51
CA LEU A 69 2.18 -35.28 -25.45
C LEU A 69 3.34 -35.87 -26.27
N LEU A 70 4.26 -35.02 -26.76
CA LEU A 70 5.43 -35.46 -27.50
C LEU A 70 6.36 -36.32 -26.65
N ALA A 71 6.52 -35.97 -25.36
CA ALA A 71 7.37 -36.76 -24.43
C ALA A 71 6.78 -38.14 -24.12
N ALA A 72 5.47 -38.30 -24.14
CA ALA A 72 4.80 -39.56 -23.90
C ALA A 72 4.89 -40.54 -25.09
N LEU A 73 5.06 -40.05 -26.33
CA LEU A 73 5.10 -40.90 -27.53
C LEU A 73 6.20 -41.96 -27.53
N PRO A 74 7.49 -41.66 -27.30
CA PRO A 74 8.54 -42.66 -27.21
C PRO A 74 8.28 -43.71 -26.14
N ALA A 75 7.76 -43.28 -24.99
CA ALA A 75 7.43 -44.17 -23.87
C ALA A 75 6.27 -45.12 -24.23
N HIS A 76 5.26 -44.64 -24.97
CA HIS A 76 4.17 -45.43 -25.45
C HIS A 76 4.64 -46.48 -26.46
N LEU A 77 5.42 -46.06 -27.48
CA LEU A 77 6.01 -46.97 -28.45
C LEU A 77 6.87 -48.07 -27.78
N ALA A 78 7.74 -47.67 -26.85
CA ALA A 78 8.60 -48.63 -26.14
C ALA A 78 7.78 -49.62 -25.27
N GLY A 79 6.67 -49.19 -24.69
CA GLY A 79 5.80 -50.01 -23.85
C GLY A 79 5.06 -51.06 -24.66
N GLU A 80 4.44 -50.68 -25.79
CA GLU A 80 3.50 -51.48 -26.56
C GLU A 80 4.20 -52.39 -27.61
N LEU A 81 5.24 -51.89 -28.32
CA LEU A 81 5.93 -52.66 -29.37
C LEU A 81 6.65 -53.90 -28.82
N THR A 82 7.09 -53.90 -27.57
CA THR A 82 7.70 -55.06 -26.92
C THR A 82 6.74 -56.25 -26.76
N HIS A 83 5.43 -56.05 -26.96
CA HIS A 83 4.41 -57.09 -26.85
C HIS A 83 3.89 -57.56 -28.21
N GLY A 84 4.56 -57.20 -29.32
CA GLY A 84 4.23 -57.64 -30.66
C GLY A 84 2.95 -56.98 -31.26
N ILE A 85 2.52 -55.85 -30.70
CA ILE A 85 1.38 -55.11 -31.19
C ILE A 85 1.73 -54.38 -32.48
N PRO A 86 0.90 -54.46 -33.56
CA PRO A 86 1.17 -53.78 -34.83
C PRO A 86 1.29 -52.25 -34.68
N ILE A 87 2.26 -51.63 -35.36
CA ILE A 87 2.52 -50.19 -35.32
C ILE A 87 1.24 -49.34 -35.57
N PRO A 88 0.38 -49.64 -36.58
CA PRO A 88 -0.85 -48.86 -36.77
C PRO A 88 -1.78 -48.87 -35.54
N MET A 89 -1.85 -50.02 -34.86
CA MET A 89 -2.66 -50.13 -33.65
C MET A 89 -2.07 -49.33 -32.47
N VAL A 90 -0.74 -49.40 -32.26
CA VAL A 90 -0.05 -48.63 -31.24
C VAL A 90 -0.27 -47.14 -31.45
N LEU A 91 -0.11 -46.64 -32.68
CA LEU A 91 -0.36 -45.22 -32.99
C LEU A 91 -1.81 -44.82 -32.79
N SER A 92 -2.78 -45.69 -33.14
CA SER A 92 -4.20 -45.47 -32.92
C SER A 92 -4.52 -45.30 -31.42
N TRP A 93 -3.98 -46.17 -30.58
CA TRP A 93 -4.15 -46.05 -29.12
C TRP A 93 -3.49 -44.81 -28.57
N PHE A 94 -2.32 -44.37 -29.09
CA PHE A 94 -1.73 -43.13 -28.67
C PHE A 94 -2.63 -41.92 -28.96
N VAL A 95 -3.25 -41.89 -30.15
CA VAL A 95 -4.21 -40.82 -30.51
C VAL A 95 -5.41 -40.82 -29.58
N SER A 96 -5.98 -41.96 -29.26
CA SER A 96 -7.09 -42.08 -28.31
C SER A 96 -6.70 -41.60 -26.89
N ASN A 97 -5.54 -42.06 -26.39
CA ASN A 97 -5.03 -41.66 -25.08
C ASN A 97 -4.80 -40.14 -24.98
N CYS A 98 -4.24 -39.53 -26.04
CA CYS A 98 -4.07 -38.08 -26.12
C CYS A 98 -5.41 -37.34 -26.13
N THR A 99 -6.38 -37.85 -26.89
CA THR A 99 -7.75 -37.27 -27.01
C THR A 99 -8.44 -37.28 -25.64
N GLU A 100 -8.37 -38.40 -24.92
CA GLU A 100 -8.91 -38.52 -23.56
C GLU A 100 -8.32 -37.48 -22.61
N ALA A 101 -6.99 -37.43 -22.56
CA ALA A 101 -6.28 -36.52 -21.66
C ALA A 101 -6.56 -35.04 -21.99
N LEU A 102 -6.65 -34.68 -23.27
CA LEU A 102 -6.99 -33.34 -23.74
C LEU A 102 -8.41 -32.92 -23.37
N ILE A 103 -9.40 -33.83 -23.59
CA ILE A 103 -10.82 -33.56 -23.23
C ILE A 103 -10.92 -33.33 -21.72
N GLY A 104 -10.36 -34.25 -20.90
CA GLY A 104 -10.39 -34.14 -19.45
C GLY A 104 -9.69 -32.89 -18.91
N ALA A 105 -8.48 -32.60 -19.41
CA ALA A 105 -7.73 -31.41 -19.00
C ALA A 105 -8.40 -30.11 -19.46
N GLY A 106 -9.00 -30.10 -20.65
CA GLY A 106 -9.76 -28.98 -21.18
C GLY A 106 -11.00 -28.67 -20.33
N ALA A 107 -11.79 -29.70 -20.01
CA ALA A 107 -12.98 -29.58 -19.16
C ALA A 107 -12.62 -29.03 -17.77
N MET A 108 -11.58 -29.59 -17.15
CA MET A 108 -11.09 -29.11 -15.84
C MET A 108 -10.61 -27.65 -15.88
N ARG A 109 -9.87 -27.25 -16.92
CA ARG A 109 -9.39 -25.87 -17.02
C ARG A 109 -10.50 -24.86 -17.32
N ALA A 110 -11.47 -25.24 -18.16
CA ALA A 110 -12.58 -24.36 -18.51
C ALA A 110 -13.54 -24.11 -17.34
N LEU A 111 -13.79 -25.15 -16.52
CA LEU A 111 -14.87 -25.14 -15.53
C LEU A 111 -14.37 -25.08 -14.07
N ALA A 112 -13.20 -25.68 -13.77
CA ALA A 112 -12.72 -25.83 -12.38
C ALA A 112 -11.73 -24.73 -11.92
N LEU A 113 -11.21 -23.90 -12.83
CA LEU A 113 -10.27 -22.81 -12.53
C LEU A 113 -8.99 -23.23 -11.77
N GLY A 114 -8.55 -24.48 -11.91
CA GLY A 114 -7.31 -24.96 -11.31
C GLY A 114 -7.22 -26.48 -11.17
N PRO A 115 -6.02 -27.03 -10.97
CA PRO A 115 -5.81 -28.47 -10.90
C PRO A 115 -6.17 -29.11 -9.54
N ARG A 116 -6.28 -28.32 -8.45
CA ARG A 116 -6.59 -28.86 -7.12
C ARG A 116 -8.01 -29.41 -7.03
N LEU A 117 -8.14 -30.51 -6.27
CA LEU A 117 -9.43 -31.16 -6.02
C LEU A 117 -9.94 -30.86 -4.59
N ASP A 118 -9.67 -29.67 -4.09
CA ASP A 118 -9.89 -29.24 -2.72
C ASP A 118 -11.28 -28.67 -2.42
N THR A 119 -12.18 -28.65 -3.42
CA THR A 119 -13.58 -28.22 -3.24
C THR A 119 -14.54 -29.21 -3.87
N PHE A 120 -15.75 -29.28 -3.32
CA PHE A 120 -16.83 -30.13 -3.84
C PHE A 120 -17.08 -29.87 -5.34
N ARG A 121 -17.20 -28.62 -5.74
CA ARG A 121 -17.41 -28.22 -7.14
C ARG A 121 -16.31 -28.75 -8.08
N ARG A 122 -15.04 -28.65 -7.68
CA ARG A 122 -13.90 -29.11 -8.48
C ARG A 122 -13.89 -30.63 -8.62
N VAL A 123 -14.21 -31.34 -7.55
CA VAL A 123 -14.32 -32.81 -7.60
C VAL A 123 -15.49 -33.24 -8.48
N VAL A 124 -16.64 -32.57 -8.45
CA VAL A 124 -17.76 -32.87 -9.35
C VAL A 124 -17.35 -32.63 -10.81
N ILE A 125 -16.69 -31.52 -11.13
CA ILE A 125 -16.18 -31.24 -12.49
C ILE A 125 -15.16 -32.30 -12.91
N PHE A 126 -14.27 -32.71 -12.01
CA PHE A 126 -13.32 -33.79 -12.27
C PHE A 126 -14.00 -35.13 -12.54
N LEU A 127 -14.97 -35.50 -11.72
CA LEU A 127 -15.73 -36.74 -11.92
C LEU A 127 -16.49 -36.72 -13.24
N VAL A 128 -17.24 -35.67 -13.53
CA VAL A 128 -18.02 -35.58 -14.76
C VAL A 128 -17.13 -35.44 -15.98
N GLY A 129 -16.22 -34.49 -16.02
CA GLY A 129 -15.39 -34.14 -17.18
C GLY A 129 -14.19 -35.06 -17.39
N GLY A 130 -13.48 -35.39 -16.29
CA GLY A 130 -12.23 -36.14 -16.33
C GLY A 130 -12.40 -37.65 -16.20
N VAL A 131 -13.30 -38.10 -15.29
CA VAL A 131 -13.48 -39.54 -15.01
C VAL A 131 -14.50 -40.20 -15.90
N PHE A 132 -15.63 -39.53 -16.21
CA PHE A 132 -16.69 -40.15 -16.99
C PHE A 132 -16.71 -39.68 -18.45
N LEU A 133 -16.81 -38.36 -18.72
CA LEU A 133 -17.00 -37.86 -20.08
C LEU A 133 -15.77 -38.14 -20.99
N SER A 134 -14.56 -37.88 -20.50
CA SER A 134 -13.37 -38.05 -21.35
C SER A 134 -13.07 -39.52 -21.69
N PRO A 135 -13.11 -40.49 -20.73
CA PRO A 135 -13.01 -41.92 -21.06
C PRO A 135 -14.20 -42.41 -21.88
N PHE A 136 -15.41 -41.89 -21.65
CA PHE A 136 -16.60 -42.27 -22.44
C PHE A 136 -16.39 -41.92 -23.91
N LEU A 137 -15.97 -40.71 -24.23
CA LEU A 137 -15.77 -40.25 -25.59
C LEU A 137 -14.56 -40.94 -26.27
N SER A 138 -13.46 -41.14 -25.54
CA SER A 138 -12.25 -41.80 -26.09
C SER A 138 -12.47 -43.28 -26.37
N SER A 139 -13.32 -43.95 -25.58
CA SER A 139 -13.60 -45.37 -25.76
C SER A 139 -14.33 -45.72 -27.06
N PHE A 140 -15.08 -44.75 -27.63
CA PHE A 140 -15.63 -44.91 -28.99
C PHE A 140 -14.49 -44.98 -30.02
N LEU A 141 -13.47 -44.13 -29.89
CA LEU A 141 -12.30 -44.14 -30.76
C LEU A 141 -11.49 -45.42 -30.59
N ASP A 142 -11.27 -45.86 -29.35
CA ASP A 142 -10.56 -47.12 -29.05
C ASP A 142 -11.24 -48.31 -29.71
N ALA A 143 -12.57 -48.47 -29.54
CA ALA A 143 -13.33 -49.56 -30.11
C ALA A 143 -13.32 -49.51 -31.65
N ALA A 144 -13.45 -48.30 -32.25
CA ALA A 144 -13.36 -48.11 -33.68
C ALA A 144 -11.97 -48.48 -34.24
N PHE A 145 -10.88 -48.05 -33.57
CA PHE A 145 -9.51 -48.35 -34.00
C PHE A 145 -9.18 -49.84 -33.91
N VAL A 146 -9.67 -50.56 -32.88
CA VAL A 146 -9.51 -52.03 -32.79
C VAL A 146 -10.19 -52.75 -33.95
N GLN A 147 -11.42 -52.33 -34.31
CA GLN A 147 -12.15 -52.90 -35.44
C GLN A 147 -11.47 -52.57 -36.78
N LEU A 148 -11.04 -51.33 -36.99
CA LEU A 148 -10.37 -50.90 -38.22
C LEU A 148 -9.05 -51.62 -38.45
N ASN A 149 -8.28 -51.89 -37.40
CA ASN A 149 -7.01 -52.60 -37.46
C ASN A 149 -7.16 -54.14 -37.37
N GLN A 150 -8.40 -54.63 -37.27
CA GLN A 150 -8.74 -56.07 -37.15
C GLN A 150 -7.92 -56.72 -36.00
N PHE A 151 -7.77 -56.05 -34.89
CA PHE A 151 -6.95 -56.49 -33.76
C PHE A 151 -7.80 -57.16 -32.68
N GLY A 152 -7.65 -58.50 -32.55
CA GLY A 152 -8.43 -59.29 -31.59
C GLY A 152 -9.80 -59.75 -32.11
N SER A 153 -10.53 -60.53 -31.30
CA SER A 153 -11.84 -61.13 -31.64
C SER A 153 -12.99 -60.52 -30.86
N ALA A 154 -12.76 -59.55 -29.96
CA ALA A 154 -13.80 -58.97 -29.11
C ALA A 154 -14.72 -58.03 -29.89
N GLY A 155 -16.00 -58.03 -29.55
CA GLY A 155 -17.00 -57.15 -30.16
C GLY A 155 -16.80 -55.68 -29.81
N TYR A 156 -17.28 -54.77 -30.69
CA TYR A 156 -17.14 -53.31 -30.50
C TYR A 156 -17.59 -52.81 -29.10
N TRP A 157 -18.77 -53.21 -28.66
CA TRP A 157 -19.36 -52.78 -27.38
C TRP A 157 -18.67 -53.41 -26.17
N GLU A 158 -18.07 -54.58 -26.34
CA GLU A 158 -17.28 -55.19 -25.29
C GLU A 158 -15.97 -54.44 -25.07
N ILE A 159 -15.28 -54.06 -26.13
CA ILE A 159 -14.07 -53.23 -26.11
C ILE A 159 -14.41 -51.88 -25.52
N PHE A 160 -15.47 -51.21 -26.00
CA PHE A 160 -15.94 -49.93 -25.49
C PHE A 160 -16.14 -49.97 -23.96
N ARG A 161 -16.93 -50.91 -23.45
CA ARG A 161 -17.25 -51.02 -22.03
C ARG A 161 -15.98 -51.23 -21.18
N THR A 162 -15.12 -52.14 -21.62
CA THR A 162 -13.92 -52.48 -20.87
C THR A 162 -12.90 -51.32 -20.83
N ARG A 163 -12.70 -50.63 -21.96
CA ARG A 163 -11.85 -49.46 -22.07
C ARG A 163 -12.39 -48.30 -21.23
N PHE A 164 -13.69 -48.00 -21.34
CA PHE A 164 -14.30 -46.95 -20.55
C PHE A 164 -14.11 -47.14 -19.04
N LEU A 165 -14.43 -48.34 -18.53
CA LEU A 165 -14.29 -48.61 -17.10
C LEU A 165 -12.82 -48.64 -16.63
N SER A 166 -11.91 -49.18 -17.45
CA SER A 166 -10.48 -49.21 -17.17
C SER A 166 -9.87 -47.80 -17.04
N ASN A 167 -10.19 -46.92 -18.00
CA ASN A 167 -9.70 -45.55 -18.02
C ASN A 167 -10.34 -44.69 -16.92
N ALA A 168 -11.65 -44.84 -16.68
CA ALA A 168 -12.34 -44.16 -15.58
C ALA A 168 -11.76 -44.54 -14.23
N LEU A 169 -11.50 -45.84 -13.98
CA LEU A 169 -10.90 -46.32 -12.77
C LEU A 169 -9.48 -45.79 -12.58
N ALA A 170 -8.65 -45.83 -13.64
CA ALA A 170 -7.31 -45.30 -13.57
C ALA A 170 -7.30 -43.79 -13.26
N THR A 171 -8.18 -43.04 -13.89
CA THR A 171 -8.30 -41.59 -13.71
C THR A 171 -8.75 -41.25 -12.30
N ILE A 172 -9.80 -41.92 -11.76
CA ILE A 172 -10.30 -41.63 -10.40
C ILE A 172 -9.31 -42.00 -9.30
N ALA A 173 -8.50 -43.05 -9.48
CA ALA A 173 -7.54 -43.50 -8.51
C ALA A 173 -6.21 -42.72 -8.55
N LEU A 174 -5.67 -42.44 -9.75
CA LEU A 174 -4.32 -41.90 -9.89
C LEU A 174 -4.26 -40.39 -9.97
N VAL A 175 -5.19 -39.73 -10.67
CA VAL A 175 -5.12 -38.27 -10.85
C VAL A 175 -5.14 -37.50 -9.55
N PRO A 176 -6.01 -37.80 -8.54
CA PRO A 176 -5.99 -37.13 -7.26
C PRO A 176 -4.65 -37.29 -6.52
N VAL A 177 -4.06 -38.49 -6.58
CA VAL A 177 -2.76 -38.79 -5.95
C VAL A 177 -1.66 -37.94 -6.59
N ILE A 178 -1.54 -37.96 -7.91
CA ILE A 178 -0.48 -37.24 -8.64
C ILE A 178 -0.62 -35.74 -8.46
N VAL A 179 -1.83 -35.21 -8.61
CA VAL A 179 -2.08 -33.77 -8.51
C VAL A 179 -1.82 -33.27 -7.09
N GLU A 180 -2.41 -33.91 -6.07
CA GLU A 180 -2.26 -33.44 -4.70
C GLU A 180 -0.83 -33.66 -4.17
N SER A 181 -0.15 -34.78 -4.49
CA SER A 181 1.24 -35.00 -4.05
C SER A 181 2.21 -33.98 -4.64
N THR A 182 2.01 -33.53 -5.89
CA THR A 182 2.85 -32.52 -6.53
C THR A 182 2.57 -31.10 -6.07
N LEU A 183 1.34 -30.82 -5.60
CA LEU A 183 0.91 -29.52 -5.10
C LEU A 183 1.12 -29.34 -3.60
N ILE A 184 1.32 -30.43 -2.84
CA ILE A 184 1.76 -30.40 -1.46
C ILE A 184 3.19 -29.84 -1.46
N ARG A 185 3.35 -28.56 -1.09
CA ARG A 185 4.66 -28.07 -0.65
C ARG A 185 5.03 -28.86 0.60
N PHE A 186 6.13 -29.60 0.57
CA PHE A 186 6.74 -30.17 1.75
C PHE A 186 7.09 -29.01 2.70
N SER A 187 6.12 -28.63 3.53
CA SER A 187 6.35 -27.70 4.62
C SER A 187 7.13 -28.49 5.69
N ARG A 188 8.25 -27.93 6.12
CA ARG A 188 9.04 -28.49 7.24
C ARG A 188 8.25 -28.54 8.56
N ASP A 189 7.07 -27.92 8.59
CA ASP A 189 6.23 -27.78 9.79
C ASP A 189 5.12 -28.82 9.90
N VAL A 190 5.14 -29.92 9.11
CA VAL A 190 4.15 -30.98 9.27
C VAL A 190 4.48 -31.78 10.55
N PRO A 191 3.58 -31.82 11.54
CA PRO A 191 3.86 -32.50 12.80
C PRO A 191 4.09 -34.01 12.57
N VAL A 192 5.09 -34.58 13.24
CA VAL A 192 5.46 -36.00 13.14
C VAL A 192 4.25 -36.92 13.34
N ARG A 193 3.31 -36.55 14.21
CA ARG A 193 2.06 -37.26 14.44
C ARG A 193 1.31 -37.55 13.14
N ARG A 194 1.33 -36.65 12.15
CA ARG A 194 0.62 -36.84 10.86
C ARG A 194 1.27 -37.91 9.99
N TYR A 195 2.60 -38.03 10.03
CA TYR A 195 3.31 -39.12 9.35
C TYR A 195 3.07 -40.46 10.02
N VAL A 196 3.04 -40.51 11.35
CA VAL A 196 2.71 -41.72 12.11
C VAL A 196 1.27 -42.18 11.80
N GLU A 197 0.32 -41.24 11.79
CA GLU A 197 -1.09 -41.51 11.45
C GLU A 197 -1.23 -42.09 10.02
N ALA A 198 -0.53 -41.49 9.04
CA ALA A 198 -0.50 -42.01 7.67
C ALA A 198 0.13 -43.41 7.59
N GLY A 199 1.19 -43.67 8.35
CA GLY A 199 1.83 -44.97 8.45
C GLY A 199 0.92 -46.04 9.04
N VAL A 200 0.22 -45.73 10.14
CA VAL A 200 -0.75 -46.64 10.77
C VAL A 200 -1.88 -46.98 9.81
N LEU A 201 -2.44 -45.96 9.13
CA LEU A 201 -3.49 -46.14 8.16
C LEU A 201 -3.02 -47.00 6.97
N ALA A 202 -1.86 -46.71 6.42
CA ALA A 202 -1.31 -47.47 5.30
C ALA A 202 -1.06 -48.93 5.69
N THR A 203 -0.45 -49.19 6.85
CA THR A 203 -0.20 -50.55 7.36
C THR A 203 -1.51 -51.30 7.60
N GLY A 204 -2.50 -50.65 8.23
CA GLY A 204 -3.81 -51.23 8.46
C GLY A 204 -4.53 -51.60 7.18
N LEU A 205 -4.57 -50.69 6.21
CA LEU A 205 -5.19 -50.94 4.90
C LEU A 205 -4.47 -52.08 4.14
N LEU A 206 -3.14 -52.07 4.11
CA LEU A 206 -2.35 -53.14 3.48
C LEU A 206 -2.61 -54.49 4.12
N THR A 207 -2.63 -54.57 5.45
CA THR A 207 -2.93 -55.82 6.18
C THR A 207 -4.30 -56.34 5.80
N VAL A 208 -5.32 -55.48 5.83
CA VAL A 208 -6.70 -55.86 5.48
C VAL A 208 -6.77 -56.33 4.01
N CYS A 209 -6.15 -55.61 3.07
CA CYS A 209 -6.10 -56.01 1.66
C CYS A 209 -5.39 -57.37 1.48
N ILE A 210 -4.26 -57.60 2.15
CA ILE A 210 -3.54 -58.88 2.08
C ILE A 210 -4.46 -59.99 2.57
N VAL A 211 -5.03 -59.87 3.75
CA VAL A 211 -5.92 -60.90 4.34
C VAL A 211 -7.09 -61.25 3.40
N ILE A 212 -7.74 -60.24 2.80
CA ILE A 212 -8.94 -60.47 1.99
C ILE A 212 -8.56 -61.03 0.62
N PHE A 213 -7.55 -60.52 -0.02
CA PHE A 213 -7.28 -60.83 -1.44
C PHE A 213 -6.28 -61.95 -1.64
N THR A 214 -5.50 -62.35 -0.62
CA THR A 214 -4.56 -63.49 -0.70
C THR A 214 -4.98 -64.66 0.16
N GLY A 215 -5.90 -64.48 1.11
CA GLY A 215 -6.34 -65.51 2.04
C GLY A 215 -7.35 -66.48 1.41
N THR A 216 -7.39 -67.72 1.90
CA THR A 216 -8.39 -68.70 1.57
C THR A 216 -9.65 -68.43 2.37
N ILE A 217 -10.66 -67.79 1.74
CA ILE A 217 -11.94 -67.49 2.39
C ILE A 217 -12.85 -68.71 2.29
N PRO A 218 -13.34 -69.26 3.40
CA PRO A 218 -13.98 -70.55 3.40
C PRO A 218 -15.33 -70.58 2.67
N THR A 219 -16.10 -69.46 2.68
CA THR A 219 -17.46 -69.43 2.09
C THR A 219 -17.65 -68.24 1.15
N PRO A 220 -18.47 -68.40 0.08
CA PRO A 220 -18.78 -67.30 -0.85
C PRO A 220 -19.42 -66.09 -0.17
N SER A 221 -20.34 -66.32 0.79
CA SER A 221 -21.00 -65.25 1.52
C SER A 221 -20.06 -64.43 2.42
N ALA A 222 -19.08 -65.07 3.07
CA ALA A 222 -18.06 -64.37 3.82
C ALA A 222 -17.15 -63.52 2.90
N ALA A 223 -16.82 -64.00 1.71
CA ALA A 223 -16.04 -63.27 0.73
C ALA A 223 -16.67 -61.94 0.32
N VAL A 224 -17.96 -61.90 0.07
CA VAL A 224 -18.72 -60.70 -0.29
C VAL A 224 -18.78 -59.72 0.91
N ALA A 225 -19.01 -60.21 2.12
CA ALA A 225 -19.05 -59.37 3.31
C ALA A 225 -17.69 -58.71 3.61
N LEU A 226 -16.59 -59.44 3.43
CA LEU A 226 -15.23 -58.96 3.68
C LEU A 226 -14.78 -57.89 2.67
N LEU A 227 -15.43 -57.74 1.49
CA LEU A 227 -15.16 -56.65 0.54
C LEU A 227 -15.36 -55.27 1.17
N TYR A 228 -16.18 -55.13 2.22
CA TYR A 228 -16.43 -53.87 2.89
C TYR A 228 -15.42 -53.60 4.04
N ALA A 229 -14.58 -54.56 4.43
CA ALA A 229 -13.61 -54.36 5.50
C ALA A 229 -12.55 -53.28 5.27
N PRO A 230 -12.13 -52.94 4.03
CA PRO A 230 -11.27 -51.79 3.76
C PRO A 230 -11.94 -50.43 3.96
N LEU A 231 -13.31 -50.33 3.89
CA LEU A 231 -14.02 -49.06 3.91
C LEU A 231 -13.70 -48.14 5.10
N PRO A 232 -13.55 -48.63 6.34
CA PRO A 232 -13.16 -47.77 7.47
C PRO A 232 -11.81 -47.05 7.23
N PHE A 233 -10.82 -47.75 6.63
CA PHE A 233 -9.52 -47.16 6.30
C PHE A 233 -9.61 -46.20 5.15
N LEU A 234 -10.39 -46.51 4.13
CA LEU A 234 -10.63 -45.62 2.98
C LEU A 234 -11.32 -44.34 3.42
N LEU A 235 -12.34 -44.47 4.31
CA LEU A 235 -13.04 -43.33 4.87
C LEU A 235 -12.11 -42.50 5.78
N TRP A 236 -11.28 -43.15 6.61
CA TRP A 236 -10.27 -42.47 7.42
C TRP A 236 -9.29 -41.69 6.54
N ALA A 237 -8.80 -42.28 5.43
CA ALA A 237 -7.94 -41.63 4.47
C ALA A 237 -8.62 -40.38 3.84
N ALA A 238 -9.88 -40.50 3.41
CA ALA A 238 -10.64 -39.40 2.83
C ALA A 238 -10.87 -38.25 3.83
N LEU A 239 -11.30 -38.59 5.06
CA LEU A 239 -11.58 -37.61 6.10
C LEU A 239 -10.31 -36.89 6.58
N ARG A 240 -9.19 -37.59 6.68
CA ARG A 240 -7.97 -37.05 7.28
C ARG A 240 -7.04 -36.38 6.29
N PHE A 241 -6.89 -36.98 5.09
CA PHE A 241 -5.94 -36.58 4.06
C PHE A 241 -6.60 -36.01 2.79
N GLY A 242 -7.94 -35.91 2.78
CA GLY A 242 -8.71 -35.33 1.69
C GLY A 242 -8.69 -36.17 0.40
N PRO A 243 -8.94 -35.56 -0.78
CA PRO A 243 -9.02 -36.28 -2.05
C PRO A 243 -7.75 -37.05 -2.44
N GLY A 244 -6.57 -36.51 -2.09
CA GLY A 244 -5.29 -37.20 -2.34
C GLY A 244 -5.15 -38.48 -1.52
N GLY A 245 -5.56 -38.46 -0.24
CA GLY A 245 -5.60 -39.63 0.62
C GLY A 245 -6.64 -40.67 0.18
N ALA A 246 -7.83 -40.22 -0.22
CA ALA A 246 -8.86 -41.07 -0.79
C ALA A 246 -8.36 -41.77 -2.06
N GLY A 247 -7.78 -41.02 -3.01
CA GLY A 247 -7.19 -41.59 -4.24
C GLY A 247 -6.10 -42.61 -3.95
N ALA A 248 -5.16 -42.30 -3.04
CA ALA A 248 -4.08 -43.21 -2.68
C ALA A 248 -4.61 -44.53 -2.07
N SER A 249 -5.57 -44.46 -1.17
CA SER A 249 -6.17 -45.63 -0.55
C SER A 249 -6.99 -46.46 -1.55
N VAL A 250 -7.73 -45.83 -2.46
CA VAL A 250 -8.43 -46.50 -3.56
C VAL A 250 -7.44 -47.14 -4.53
N LEU A 251 -6.29 -46.51 -4.82
CA LEU A 251 -5.25 -47.09 -5.66
C LEU A 251 -4.69 -48.38 -5.04
N VAL A 252 -4.37 -48.36 -3.75
CA VAL A 252 -3.90 -49.57 -3.03
C VAL A 252 -4.95 -50.68 -3.14
N LEU A 253 -6.21 -50.38 -2.80
CA LEU A 253 -7.30 -51.33 -2.92
C LEU A 253 -7.43 -51.86 -4.33
N SER A 254 -7.32 -51.01 -5.36
CA SER A 254 -7.44 -51.38 -6.78
C SER A 254 -6.36 -52.38 -7.19
N LEU A 255 -5.09 -52.16 -6.77
CA LEU A 255 -4.02 -53.08 -7.11
C LEU A 255 -4.24 -54.49 -6.54
N PHE A 256 -4.67 -54.60 -5.28
CA PHE A 256 -4.97 -55.87 -4.64
C PHE A 256 -6.19 -56.55 -5.24
N ALA A 257 -7.29 -55.81 -5.47
CA ALA A 257 -8.52 -56.36 -6.01
C ALA A 257 -8.34 -56.88 -7.47
N ILE A 258 -7.62 -56.13 -8.32
CA ILE A 258 -7.30 -56.54 -9.69
C ILE A 258 -6.33 -57.73 -9.68
N TRP A 259 -5.29 -57.71 -8.82
CA TRP A 259 -4.38 -58.85 -8.69
C TRP A 259 -5.14 -60.12 -8.30
N ALA A 260 -6.05 -60.06 -7.33
CA ALA A 260 -6.89 -61.19 -6.93
C ALA A 260 -7.76 -61.70 -8.07
N ALA A 261 -8.39 -60.82 -8.84
CA ALA A 261 -9.22 -61.18 -9.98
C ALA A 261 -8.44 -61.87 -11.10
N ILE A 262 -7.21 -61.41 -11.41
CA ILE A 262 -6.33 -62.01 -12.42
C ILE A 262 -5.88 -63.44 -12.00
N ASN A 263 -5.68 -63.68 -10.71
CA ASN A 263 -5.26 -64.98 -10.21
C ASN A 263 -6.44 -65.93 -9.88
N GLY A 264 -7.66 -65.54 -10.21
CA GLY A 264 -8.85 -66.38 -9.95
C GLY A 264 -9.18 -66.51 -8.45
N ASN A 265 -8.69 -65.58 -7.60
CA ASN A 265 -8.99 -65.56 -6.19
C ASN A 265 -10.36 -64.93 -5.95
N ARG A 266 -11.11 -65.48 -4.98
CA ARG A 266 -12.34 -64.88 -4.48
C ARG A 266 -11.99 -63.48 -3.91
N PRO A 267 -12.90 -62.49 -3.95
CA PRO A 267 -14.37 -62.59 -4.09
C PRO A 267 -14.93 -62.36 -5.50
N PHE A 268 -14.12 -62.16 -6.53
CA PHE A 268 -14.56 -61.76 -7.88
C PHE A 268 -14.62 -62.91 -8.89
N ASP A 269 -14.62 -64.14 -8.46
CA ASP A 269 -14.77 -65.32 -9.32
C ASP A 269 -16.28 -65.62 -9.56
N ILE A 270 -16.88 -64.83 -10.52
CA ILE A 270 -18.32 -64.84 -10.80
C ILE A 270 -18.64 -65.54 -12.11
N GLY A 271 -17.64 -65.96 -12.89
CA GLY A 271 -17.86 -66.60 -14.19
C GLY A 271 -16.75 -66.34 -15.21
N SER A 272 -17.05 -65.56 -16.29
CA SER A 272 -16.01 -65.25 -17.27
C SER A 272 -15.02 -64.18 -16.79
N GLU A 273 -13.78 -64.24 -17.27
CA GLU A 273 -12.74 -63.22 -16.94
C GLU A 273 -13.23 -61.78 -17.24
N ALA A 274 -14.00 -61.59 -18.32
CA ALA A 274 -14.58 -60.29 -18.67
C ALA A 274 -15.64 -59.81 -17.64
N ALA A 275 -16.47 -60.70 -17.12
CA ALA A 275 -17.44 -60.37 -16.10
C ALA A 275 -16.76 -60.02 -14.75
N ASN A 276 -15.69 -60.73 -14.42
CA ASN A 276 -14.88 -60.47 -13.24
C ASN A 276 -14.20 -59.11 -13.33
N ALA A 277 -13.61 -58.74 -14.49
CA ALA A 277 -13.00 -57.43 -14.70
C ALA A 277 -14.00 -56.30 -14.50
N VAL A 278 -15.17 -56.39 -15.10
CA VAL A 278 -16.24 -55.39 -14.99
C VAL A 278 -16.72 -55.26 -13.54
N SER A 279 -16.89 -56.38 -12.84
CA SER A 279 -17.33 -56.37 -11.42
C SER A 279 -16.33 -55.66 -10.50
N VAL A 280 -15.03 -55.92 -10.67
CA VAL A 280 -13.96 -55.23 -9.93
C VAL A 280 -13.96 -53.74 -10.23
N GLN A 281 -14.00 -53.37 -11.53
CA GLN A 281 -13.99 -51.98 -11.95
C GLN A 281 -15.19 -51.21 -11.39
N LEU A 282 -16.40 -51.75 -11.47
CA LEU A 282 -17.61 -51.13 -10.93
C LEU A 282 -17.54 -50.98 -9.42
N PHE A 283 -17.11 -52.02 -8.69
CA PHE A 283 -16.95 -51.98 -7.23
C PHE A 283 -15.98 -50.85 -6.83
N LEU A 284 -14.84 -50.72 -7.49
CA LEU A 284 -13.83 -49.72 -7.17
C LEU A 284 -14.29 -48.29 -7.53
N ILE A 285 -14.95 -48.08 -8.68
CA ILE A 285 -15.50 -46.79 -9.10
C ILE A 285 -16.60 -46.33 -8.15
N VAL A 286 -17.56 -47.22 -7.81
CA VAL A 286 -18.66 -46.92 -6.90
C VAL A 286 -18.13 -46.60 -5.49
N THR A 287 -17.05 -47.25 -5.07
CA THR A 287 -16.40 -46.97 -3.80
C THR A 287 -15.62 -45.62 -3.82
N ALA A 288 -14.93 -45.32 -4.92
CA ALA A 288 -14.07 -44.16 -5.03
C ALA A 288 -14.84 -42.83 -5.12
N VAL A 289 -15.96 -42.78 -5.85
CA VAL A 289 -16.74 -41.55 -6.05
C VAL A 289 -17.19 -40.88 -4.74
N PRO A 290 -17.88 -41.60 -3.82
CA PRO A 290 -18.25 -41.00 -2.52
C PRO A 290 -17.05 -40.59 -1.68
N LEU A 291 -15.98 -41.40 -1.67
CA LEU A 291 -14.78 -41.10 -0.85
C LEU A 291 -14.08 -39.81 -1.32
N LEU A 292 -13.92 -39.62 -2.64
CA LEU A 292 -13.35 -38.38 -3.18
C LEU A 292 -14.24 -37.16 -2.86
N THR A 293 -15.57 -37.35 -3.00
CA THR A 293 -16.55 -36.31 -2.72
C THR A 293 -16.52 -35.89 -1.24
N ILE A 294 -16.55 -36.87 -0.31
CA ILE A 294 -16.46 -36.61 1.12
C ILE A 294 -15.12 -35.94 1.45
N GLY A 295 -14.02 -36.47 0.89
CA GLY A 295 -12.69 -35.87 1.08
C GLY A 295 -12.62 -34.40 0.67
N ALA A 296 -13.28 -34.04 -0.44
CA ALA A 296 -13.34 -32.66 -0.93
C ALA A 296 -14.18 -31.75 -0.02
N VAL A 297 -15.36 -32.20 0.41
CA VAL A 297 -16.23 -31.43 1.32
C VAL A 297 -15.51 -31.12 2.62
N ILE A 298 -14.85 -32.09 3.22
CA ILE A 298 -14.10 -31.91 4.46
C ILE A 298 -12.87 -30.98 4.25
N ALA A 299 -12.20 -31.10 3.11
CA ALA A 299 -11.09 -30.22 2.78
C ALA A 299 -11.58 -28.77 2.62
N GLU A 300 -12.69 -28.54 1.94
CA GLU A 300 -13.31 -27.23 1.73
C GLU A 300 -13.73 -26.59 3.05
N GLN A 301 -14.40 -27.33 3.92
CA GLN A 301 -14.80 -26.88 5.25
C GLN A 301 -13.57 -26.44 6.07
N ARG A 302 -12.52 -27.27 6.12
CA ARG A 302 -11.29 -26.94 6.86
C ARG A 302 -10.60 -25.70 6.32
N HIS A 303 -10.55 -25.51 5.00
CA HIS A 303 -10.00 -24.32 4.39
C HIS A 303 -10.80 -23.08 4.76
N GLY A 304 -12.14 -23.17 4.77
CA GLY A 304 -13.04 -22.10 5.19
C GLY A 304 -12.81 -21.69 6.66
N GLU A 305 -12.77 -22.68 7.57
CA GLU A 305 -12.50 -22.45 9.00
C GLU A 305 -11.13 -21.80 9.23
N GLN A 306 -10.10 -22.29 8.52
CA GLN A 306 -8.75 -21.70 8.62
C GLN A 306 -8.68 -20.27 8.05
N ALA A 307 -9.40 -19.99 6.96
CA ALA A 307 -9.47 -18.66 6.38
C ALA A 307 -10.17 -17.67 7.33
N LEU A 308 -11.28 -18.08 7.93
CA LEU A 308 -12.01 -17.31 8.93
C LEU A 308 -11.12 -17.02 10.14
N ARG A 309 -10.52 -18.05 10.73
CA ARG A 309 -9.62 -17.90 11.90
C ARG A 309 -8.45 -16.96 11.61
N ARG A 310 -7.81 -17.09 10.43
CA ARG A 310 -6.74 -16.16 10.02
C ARG A 310 -7.22 -14.72 9.86
N SER A 311 -8.45 -14.53 9.38
CA SER A 311 -9.06 -13.21 9.27
C SER A 311 -9.32 -12.60 10.64
N GLU A 312 -9.88 -13.39 11.58
CA GLU A 312 -10.10 -12.98 12.97
C GLU A 312 -8.79 -12.63 13.68
N GLU A 313 -7.75 -13.48 13.54
CA GLU A 313 -6.43 -13.22 14.11
C GLU A 313 -5.79 -11.93 13.55
N ARG A 314 -5.90 -11.69 12.23
CA ARG A 314 -5.40 -10.45 11.61
C ARG A 314 -6.12 -9.22 12.13
N PHE A 315 -7.44 -9.28 12.23
CA PHE A 315 -8.23 -8.19 12.80
C PHE A 315 -7.84 -7.92 14.26
N ALA A 316 -7.77 -8.98 15.08
CA ALA A 316 -7.41 -8.86 16.48
C ALA A 316 -6.01 -8.26 16.67
N VAL A 317 -5.03 -8.65 15.85
CA VAL A 317 -3.68 -8.08 15.88
C VAL A 317 -3.71 -6.61 15.44
N ALA A 318 -4.35 -6.26 14.31
CA ALA A 318 -4.42 -4.90 13.83
C ALA A 318 -5.10 -3.96 14.82
N PHE A 319 -6.22 -4.39 15.41
CA PHE A 319 -6.95 -3.62 16.42
C PHE A 319 -6.13 -3.42 17.70
N ARG A 320 -5.55 -4.51 18.25
CA ARG A 320 -4.80 -4.44 19.51
C ARG A 320 -3.47 -3.71 19.41
N SER A 321 -2.75 -3.84 18.29
CA SER A 321 -1.42 -3.26 18.10
C SER A 321 -1.44 -1.87 17.47
N SER A 322 -2.61 -1.31 17.18
CA SER A 322 -2.71 0.08 16.67
C SER A 322 -2.04 1.07 17.62
N PRO A 323 -1.22 2.00 17.12
CA PRO A 323 -0.61 3.06 17.91
C PRO A 323 -1.63 4.10 18.40
N ASP A 324 -2.77 4.23 17.71
CA ASP A 324 -3.86 5.10 18.12
C ASP A 324 -4.82 4.34 19.06
N ALA A 325 -5.45 5.06 19.98
CA ALA A 325 -6.48 4.49 20.83
C ALA A 325 -7.76 4.25 20.01
N LEU A 326 -8.20 2.99 19.96
CA LEU A 326 -9.40 2.57 19.24
C LEU A 326 -10.49 2.18 20.23
N VAL A 327 -11.70 2.64 19.98
CA VAL A 327 -12.89 2.23 20.71
C VAL A 327 -14.02 1.95 19.74
N ILE A 328 -14.72 0.84 19.95
CA ILE A 328 -15.95 0.49 19.26
C ILE A 328 -17.10 0.70 20.24
N ALA A 329 -18.11 1.44 19.85
CA ALA A 329 -19.27 1.70 20.68
C ALA A 329 -20.58 1.53 19.88
N HIS A 330 -21.67 1.17 20.55
CA HIS A 330 -22.99 1.17 19.92
C HIS A 330 -23.37 2.59 19.49
N ARG A 331 -23.91 2.72 18.28
CA ARG A 331 -24.32 4.01 17.75
C ARG A 331 -25.54 4.58 18.48
N SER A 332 -26.41 3.72 19.02
CA SER A 332 -27.68 4.10 19.64
C SER A 332 -27.50 4.82 20.99
N ASP A 333 -26.58 4.33 21.82
CA ASP A 333 -26.43 4.80 23.21
C ASP A 333 -24.98 5.12 23.62
N GLY A 334 -24.02 4.89 22.74
CA GLY A 334 -22.60 5.18 22.97
C GLY A 334 -21.91 4.22 23.94
N ARG A 335 -22.52 3.06 24.26
CA ARG A 335 -21.90 2.06 25.12
C ARG A 335 -20.75 1.36 24.42
N ILE A 336 -19.62 1.26 25.10
CA ILE A 336 -18.39 0.68 24.60
C ILE A 336 -18.56 -0.83 24.43
N VAL A 337 -18.36 -1.31 23.20
CA VAL A 337 -18.36 -2.71 22.81
C VAL A 337 -16.95 -3.30 22.95
N ASP A 338 -15.94 -2.56 22.49
CA ASP A 338 -14.54 -2.99 22.63
C ASP A 338 -13.57 -1.80 22.63
N VAL A 339 -12.37 -2.03 23.20
CA VAL A 339 -11.26 -1.07 23.22
C VAL A 339 -9.95 -1.80 22.97
N ASN A 340 -8.97 -1.11 22.34
CA ASN A 340 -7.65 -1.67 22.12
C ASN A 340 -6.68 -1.39 23.30
N ALA A 341 -5.49 -1.99 23.23
CA ALA A 341 -4.47 -1.83 24.28
C ALA A 341 -3.96 -0.39 24.42
N GLN A 342 -3.96 0.40 23.31
CA GLN A 342 -3.55 1.81 23.38
C GLN A 342 -4.59 2.66 24.10
N TRP A 343 -5.87 2.37 23.93
CA TRP A 343 -6.94 3.03 24.67
C TRP A 343 -6.80 2.79 26.19
N GLU A 344 -6.51 1.54 26.61
CA GLU A 344 -6.27 1.22 28.02
C GLU A 344 -5.09 2.01 28.59
N ARG A 345 -3.98 2.11 27.85
CA ARG A 345 -2.79 2.89 28.26
C ARG A 345 -3.08 4.37 28.35
N MET A 346 -3.78 4.93 27.36
CA MET A 346 -4.07 6.37 27.25
C MET A 346 -5.03 6.82 28.37
N PHE A 347 -6.12 6.07 28.57
CA PHE A 347 -7.16 6.47 29.52
C PHE A 347 -6.96 5.86 30.93
N GLY A 348 -6.17 4.80 31.07
CA GLY A 348 -5.89 4.16 32.36
C GLY A 348 -7.03 3.32 32.92
N TYR A 349 -7.98 2.90 32.10
CA TYR A 349 -9.03 1.94 32.45
C TYR A 349 -8.72 0.58 31.81
N ALA A 350 -8.91 -0.51 32.57
CA ALA A 350 -8.86 -1.84 31.99
C ALA A 350 -10.07 -2.06 31.04
N ARG A 351 -9.87 -2.79 29.95
CA ARG A 351 -10.91 -3.14 28.97
C ARG A 351 -12.18 -3.64 29.65
N ALA A 352 -12.06 -4.60 30.58
CA ALA A 352 -13.20 -5.17 31.31
C ALA A 352 -14.01 -4.13 32.10
N SER A 353 -13.41 -3.04 32.56
CA SER A 353 -14.09 -1.96 33.28
C SER A 353 -14.72 -0.91 32.37
N ALA A 354 -14.33 -0.87 31.09
CA ALA A 354 -14.85 0.06 30.09
C ALA A 354 -16.05 -0.52 29.33
N LEU A 355 -16.09 -1.83 29.11
CA LEU A 355 -17.18 -2.48 28.37
C LEU A 355 -18.56 -2.20 28.98
N GLY A 356 -19.53 -1.92 28.12
CA GLY A 356 -20.90 -1.59 28.49
C GLY A 356 -21.11 -0.20 29.11
N LYS A 357 -20.04 0.57 29.33
CA LYS A 357 -20.11 1.97 29.82
C LYS A 357 -19.98 2.95 28.69
N THR A 358 -20.47 4.18 28.91
CA THR A 358 -20.30 5.30 27.99
C THR A 358 -19.06 6.11 28.36
N ALA A 359 -18.53 6.88 27.40
CA ALA A 359 -17.43 7.82 27.62
C ALA A 359 -17.75 8.86 28.70
N THR A 360 -19.05 9.21 28.87
CA THR A 360 -19.54 10.12 29.91
C THR A 360 -19.52 9.48 31.29
N GLU A 361 -19.94 8.23 31.45
CA GLU A 361 -19.87 7.47 32.70
C GLU A 361 -18.42 7.27 33.16
N LEU A 362 -17.49 7.09 32.21
CA LEU A 362 -16.05 7.02 32.47
C LEU A 362 -15.40 8.40 32.70
N ARG A 363 -16.17 9.49 32.61
CA ARG A 363 -15.70 10.87 32.79
C ARG A 363 -14.51 11.24 31.91
N LEU A 364 -14.50 10.80 30.64
CA LEU A 364 -13.39 11.05 29.72
C LEU A 364 -13.38 12.49 29.20
N PHE A 365 -14.49 13.20 29.22
CA PHE A 365 -14.58 14.62 28.82
C PHE A 365 -14.26 15.57 29.97
N LEU A 366 -13.63 16.68 29.65
CA LEU A 366 -13.32 17.73 30.63
C LEU A 366 -14.60 18.49 31.03
N HIS A 367 -15.48 18.79 30.05
CA HIS A 367 -16.73 19.54 30.23
C HIS A 367 -17.94 18.72 29.77
N ALA A 368 -19.01 18.72 30.56
CA ALA A 368 -20.25 17.99 30.24
C ALA A 368 -20.89 18.45 28.91
N ALA A 369 -20.77 19.74 28.59
CA ALA A 369 -21.28 20.29 27.32
C ALA A 369 -20.56 19.75 26.08
N GLU A 370 -19.28 19.41 26.21
CA GLU A 370 -18.50 18.76 25.12
C GLU A 370 -18.93 17.32 24.92
N ALA A 371 -19.16 16.59 26.02
CA ALA A 371 -19.70 15.23 25.97
C ALA A 371 -21.05 15.17 25.23
N THR A 372 -21.97 16.11 25.54
CA THR A 372 -23.27 16.16 24.89
C THR A 372 -23.17 16.47 23.40
N ARG A 373 -22.33 17.44 23.02
CA ARG A 373 -22.09 17.78 21.62
C ARG A 373 -21.43 16.65 20.85
N PHE A 374 -20.45 15.99 21.45
CA PHE A 374 -19.76 14.85 20.85
C PHE A 374 -20.71 13.68 20.60
N ASN A 375 -21.50 13.29 21.61
CA ASN A 375 -22.48 12.20 21.49
C ASN A 375 -23.57 12.51 20.45
N ALA A 376 -24.06 13.74 20.40
CA ALA A 376 -25.05 14.17 19.40
C ALA A 376 -24.48 14.08 17.96
N ARG A 377 -23.22 14.44 17.76
CA ARG A 377 -22.53 14.32 16.47
C ARG A 377 -22.28 12.86 16.08
N LEU A 378 -21.86 12.00 17.01
CA LEU A 378 -21.69 10.55 16.78
C LEU A 378 -23.00 9.88 16.34
N ALA A 379 -24.13 10.31 16.90
CA ALA A 379 -25.44 9.76 16.55
C ALA A 379 -25.91 10.18 15.15
N SER A 380 -25.55 11.38 14.68
CA SER A 380 -26.06 11.97 13.42
C SER A 380 -25.16 11.71 12.21
N GLN A 381 -23.85 11.81 12.35
CA GLN A 381 -22.87 11.69 11.25
C GLN A 381 -21.54 11.09 11.75
N SER A 382 -20.71 10.55 10.82
CA SER A 382 -19.30 10.30 11.11
C SER A 382 -18.59 11.62 11.42
N LEU A 383 -17.74 11.62 12.46
CA LEU A 383 -16.91 12.79 12.79
C LEU A 383 -15.68 12.78 11.87
N ASP A 384 -15.60 13.81 11.02
CA ASP A 384 -14.32 14.24 10.48
C ASP A 384 -13.48 14.82 11.61
N GLU A 385 -12.16 14.88 11.44
CA GLU A 385 -11.18 15.28 12.44
C GLU A 385 -11.68 16.40 13.40
N SER A 386 -11.79 16.07 14.69
CA SER A 386 -12.18 17.01 15.73
C SER A 386 -11.18 17.00 16.87
N GLU A 387 -10.62 18.16 17.19
CA GLU A 387 -9.77 18.30 18.38
C GLU A 387 -10.63 18.50 19.64
N ILE A 388 -10.39 17.66 20.64
CA ILE A 388 -11.14 17.65 21.90
C ILE A 388 -10.15 17.50 23.07
N LEU A 389 -10.45 18.16 24.20
CA LEU A 389 -9.73 17.94 25.44
C LEU A 389 -10.33 16.74 26.17
N LEU A 390 -9.53 15.70 26.35
CA LEU A 390 -9.93 14.50 27.08
C LEU A 390 -9.14 14.35 28.37
N ARG A 391 -9.69 13.57 29.29
CA ARG A 391 -9.10 13.32 30.61
C ARG A 391 -8.97 11.81 30.85
N SER A 392 -7.79 11.41 31.36
CA SER A 392 -7.57 10.05 31.80
C SER A 392 -8.15 9.79 33.20
N ARG A 393 -8.25 8.55 33.62
CA ARG A 393 -8.68 8.13 34.97
C ARG A 393 -7.83 8.79 36.07
N ARG A 394 -6.55 9.05 35.83
CA ARG A 394 -5.63 9.69 36.78
C ARG A 394 -5.75 11.21 36.82
N GLY A 395 -6.67 11.79 36.04
CA GLY A 395 -6.89 13.24 35.97
C GLY A 395 -5.99 13.98 34.98
N ALA A 396 -5.07 13.32 34.30
CA ALA A 396 -4.25 13.96 33.27
C ALA A 396 -5.12 14.38 32.08
N VAL A 397 -5.00 15.66 31.69
CA VAL A 397 -5.71 16.25 30.54
C VAL A 397 -4.77 16.28 29.34
N PHE A 398 -5.26 15.84 28.19
CA PHE A 398 -4.52 15.82 26.93
C PHE A 398 -5.40 16.24 25.77
N ARG A 399 -4.78 16.77 24.71
CA ARG A 399 -5.46 17.17 23.49
C ARG A 399 -5.51 15.97 22.55
N ALA A 400 -6.72 15.55 22.20
CA ALA A 400 -6.95 14.42 21.33
C ALA A 400 -7.55 14.85 19.99
N LEU A 401 -7.01 14.32 18.90
CA LEU A 401 -7.64 14.35 17.59
C LEU A 401 -8.52 13.10 17.48
N VAL A 402 -9.83 13.31 17.29
CA VAL A 402 -10.84 12.25 17.27
C VAL A 402 -11.50 12.18 15.91
N THR A 403 -11.50 10.99 15.32
CA THR A 403 -12.24 10.67 14.11
C THR A 403 -13.17 9.49 14.37
N SER A 404 -14.30 9.41 13.66
CA SER A 404 -15.23 8.29 13.81
C SER A 404 -15.78 7.81 12.48
N GLN A 405 -16.00 6.51 12.38
CA GLN A 405 -16.60 5.86 11.22
C GLN A 405 -17.67 4.88 11.65
N THR A 406 -18.81 4.89 10.97
CA THR A 406 -19.87 3.90 11.19
C THR A 406 -19.46 2.55 10.62
N VAL A 407 -19.61 1.49 11.43
CA VAL A 407 -19.36 0.10 11.07
C VAL A 407 -20.56 -0.75 11.52
N VAL A 408 -20.81 -1.85 10.84
CA VAL A 408 -21.82 -2.82 11.28
C VAL A 408 -21.10 -3.99 11.95
N MET A 409 -21.51 -4.32 13.19
CA MET A 409 -20.90 -5.39 13.97
C MET A 409 -21.99 -6.25 14.59
N MET A 410 -22.01 -7.57 14.31
CA MET A 410 -23.08 -8.48 14.74
C MET A 410 -24.51 -7.98 14.38
N ASP A 411 -24.68 -7.47 13.16
CA ASP A 411 -25.92 -6.84 12.66
C ASP A 411 -26.39 -5.58 13.41
N GLU A 412 -25.57 -5.05 14.32
CA GLU A 412 -25.87 -3.80 15.04
C GLU A 412 -25.01 -2.64 14.50
N PRO A 413 -25.58 -1.43 14.35
CA PRO A 413 -24.84 -0.26 13.95
C PRO A 413 -23.93 0.21 15.10
N CYS A 414 -22.63 0.12 14.89
CA CYS A 414 -21.60 0.57 15.81
C CYS A 414 -20.81 1.74 15.20
N VAL A 415 -20.05 2.41 16.03
CA VAL A 415 -19.11 3.46 15.63
C VAL A 415 -17.71 3.06 16.08
N LEU A 416 -16.78 3.01 15.14
CA LEU A 416 -15.35 2.92 15.43
C LEU A 416 -14.83 4.35 15.61
N VAL A 417 -14.33 4.66 16.79
CA VAL A 417 -13.71 5.95 17.12
C VAL A 417 -12.19 5.76 17.26
N VAL A 418 -11.44 6.57 16.55
CA VAL A 418 -9.99 6.65 16.61
C VAL A 418 -9.61 7.89 17.37
N ILE A 419 -8.76 7.75 18.38
CA ILE A 419 -8.35 8.83 19.28
C ILE A 419 -6.82 8.88 19.27
N ARG A 420 -6.26 10.01 18.82
CA ARG A 420 -4.83 10.25 18.77
C ARG A 420 -4.45 11.39 19.72
N ASP A 421 -3.50 11.17 20.60
CA ASP A 421 -2.92 12.23 21.42
C ASP A 421 -2.01 13.12 20.56
N VAL A 422 -2.38 14.40 20.47
CA VAL A 422 -1.64 15.43 19.70
C VAL A 422 -1.03 16.50 20.62
N THR A 423 -0.96 16.24 21.92
CA THR A 423 -0.50 17.22 22.92
C THR A 423 0.93 17.66 22.69
N GLU A 424 1.85 16.73 22.46
CA GLU A 424 3.26 17.05 22.19
C GLU A 424 3.43 17.81 20.87
N ARG A 425 2.72 17.37 19.83
CA ARG A 425 2.74 18.06 18.52
C ARG A 425 2.27 19.51 18.67
N HIS A 426 1.15 19.73 19.35
CA HIS A 426 0.61 21.07 19.56
C HIS A 426 1.55 21.96 20.38
N ARG A 427 2.20 21.38 21.43
CA ARG A 427 3.22 22.11 22.21
C ARG A 427 4.40 22.53 21.35
N ALA A 428 4.92 21.62 20.53
CA ALA A 428 6.03 21.91 19.64
C ALA A 428 5.69 22.99 18.59
N GLU A 429 4.47 22.98 18.06
CA GLU A 429 3.99 23.99 17.12
C GLU A 429 3.92 25.39 17.78
N VAL A 430 3.37 25.47 19.02
CA VAL A 430 3.31 26.73 19.80
C VAL A 430 4.72 27.23 20.14
N GLU A 431 5.61 26.36 20.56
CA GLU A 431 7.01 26.72 20.89
C GLU A 431 7.74 27.26 19.65
N LEU A 432 7.61 26.59 18.52
CA LEU A 432 8.21 27.04 17.26
C LEU A 432 7.69 28.43 16.84
N GLN A 433 6.40 28.67 17.00
CA GLN A 433 5.81 29.98 16.71
C GLN A 433 6.33 31.08 17.65
N THR A 434 6.51 30.76 18.93
CA THR A 434 7.11 31.66 19.91
C THR A 434 8.55 32.03 19.54
N GLN A 435 9.38 31.03 19.20
CA GLN A 435 10.77 31.25 18.77
C GLN A 435 10.85 32.09 17.49
N ARG A 436 9.97 31.88 16.52
CA ARG A 436 9.90 32.69 15.30
C ARG A 436 9.62 34.17 15.61
N THR A 437 8.70 34.42 16.55
CA THR A 437 8.34 35.78 16.97
C THR A 437 9.52 36.47 17.71
N GLU A 438 10.25 35.72 18.51
CA GLU A 438 11.43 36.23 19.23
C GLU A 438 12.58 36.55 18.27
N LEU A 439 12.87 35.67 17.31
CA LEU A 439 13.90 35.93 16.28
C LEU A 439 13.57 37.19 15.45
N ALA A 440 12.29 37.37 15.07
CA ALA A 440 11.85 38.59 14.38
C ALA A 440 12.03 39.86 15.20
N HIS A 441 11.85 39.77 16.52
CA HIS A 441 12.11 40.89 17.44
C HIS A 441 13.62 41.22 17.55
N LEU A 442 14.47 40.21 17.78
CA LEU A 442 15.93 40.39 17.86
C LEU A 442 16.50 41.01 16.59
N SER A 443 16.01 40.63 15.43
CA SER A 443 16.43 41.24 14.17
C SER A 443 16.06 42.72 14.07
N ARG A 444 14.91 43.15 14.55
CA ARG A 444 14.52 44.56 14.57
C ARG A 444 15.45 45.37 15.48
N VAL A 445 15.82 44.82 16.63
CA VAL A 445 16.79 45.44 17.55
C VAL A 445 18.17 45.54 16.90
N ALA A 446 18.63 44.52 16.18
CA ALA A 446 19.91 44.53 15.48
C ALA A 446 19.95 45.60 14.35
N LEU A 447 18.88 45.74 13.58
CA LEU A 447 18.69 46.79 12.58
C LEU A 447 18.75 48.19 13.21
N LEU A 448 18.13 48.37 14.37
CA LEU A 448 18.19 49.64 15.10
C LEU A 448 19.62 49.98 15.53
N GLY A 449 20.41 48.97 15.96
CA GLY A 449 21.82 49.12 16.24
C GLY A 449 22.62 49.67 15.06
N GLU A 450 22.40 49.14 13.88
CA GLU A 450 23.03 49.59 12.63
C GLU A 450 22.59 51.00 12.20
N LEU A 451 21.33 51.35 12.47
CA LEU A 451 20.74 52.65 12.18
C LEU A 451 20.99 53.72 13.28
N SER A 452 21.57 53.34 14.42
CA SER A 452 21.73 54.26 15.57
C SER A 452 22.48 55.53 15.20
N ALA A 453 23.55 55.42 14.40
CA ALA A 453 24.32 56.59 13.94
C ALA A 453 23.48 57.50 13.01
N THR A 454 22.66 56.90 12.17
CA THR A 454 21.78 57.64 11.22
C THR A 454 20.68 58.35 11.97
N PHE A 455 20.02 57.70 12.91
CA PHE A 455 18.98 58.31 13.74
C PHE A 455 19.56 59.43 14.65
N ALA A 456 20.74 59.22 15.23
CA ALA A 456 21.41 60.27 16.00
C ALA A 456 21.70 61.48 15.12
N HIS A 457 22.13 61.29 13.86
CA HIS A 457 22.38 62.36 12.93
C HIS A 457 21.10 63.10 12.53
N GLU A 458 20.04 62.33 12.17
CA GLU A 458 18.72 62.90 11.79
C GLU A 458 18.02 63.63 12.95
N LEU A 459 18.24 63.21 14.22
CA LEU A 459 17.74 63.91 15.40
C LEU A 459 18.56 65.18 15.69
N ASN A 460 19.89 65.11 15.55
CA ASN A 460 20.77 66.24 15.83
C ASN A 460 20.58 67.38 14.86
N GLN A 461 20.18 67.12 13.59
CA GLN A 461 19.94 68.15 12.59
C GLN A 461 18.82 69.12 12.99
N PRO A 462 17.57 68.71 13.23
CA PRO A 462 16.50 69.63 13.66
C PRO A 462 16.82 70.24 15.03
N LEU A 463 17.42 69.51 15.95
CA LEU A 463 17.82 70.06 17.25
C LEU A 463 18.85 71.17 17.12
N ALA A 464 19.86 71.02 16.22
CA ALA A 464 20.84 72.08 15.94
C ALA A 464 20.20 73.27 15.25
N ALA A 465 19.25 73.06 14.33
CA ALA A 465 18.47 74.11 13.67
C ALA A 465 17.64 74.92 14.71
N ILE A 466 16.88 74.20 15.59
CA ILE A 466 16.14 74.78 16.69
C ILE A 466 17.06 75.67 17.56
N MET A 467 18.21 75.13 17.98
CA MET A 467 19.17 75.90 18.80
C MET A 467 19.71 77.12 18.07
N SER A 468 20.05 76.99 16.79
CA SER A 468 20.54 78.13 15.98
C SER A 468 19.47 79.20 15.81
N ASN A 469 18.25 78.80 15.48
CA ASN A 469 17.11 79.70 15.31
C ASN A 469 16.72 80.38 16.61
N ALA A 470 16.70 79.65 17.75
CA ALA A 470 16.47 80.23 19.07
C ALA A 470 17.49 81.32 19.41
N ARG A 471 18.81 81.08 19.17
CA ARG A 471 19.88 82.08 19.38
C ARG A 471 19.78 83.25 18.43
N ALA A 472 19.33 83.07 17.20
CA ALA A 472 19.06 84.16 16.24
C ALA A 472 17.90 85.01 16.70
N GLY A 473 16.78 84.39 17.13
CA GLY A 473 15.63 85.09 17.64
C GLY A 473 15.96 85.96 18.88
N GLN A 474 16.75 85.41 19.82
CA GLN A 474 17.25 86.19 21.01
C GLN A 474 18.02 87.41 20.56
N ARG A 475 18.88 87.31 19.56
CA ARG A 475 19.67 88.45 19.05
C ARG A 475 18.78 89.50 18.38
N LEU A 476 17.82 89.11 17.62
CA LEU A 476 16.86 90.03 16.94
C LEU A 476 15.94 90.74 17.91
N MET A 477 15.53 90.07 18.98
CA MET A 477 14.73 90.65 20.05
C MET A 477 15.54 91.69 20.86
N ALA A 478 16.88 91.60 20.96
CA ALA A 478 17.76 92.56 21.66
C ALA A 478 18.05 93.81 20.85
N ARG A 479 17.68 93.89 19.58
CA ARG A 479 17.81 95.10 18.75
C ARG A 479 16.79 96.17 19.16
N LYS A 480 17.10 97.42 18.92
CA LYS A 480 16.19 98.57 19.18
C LYS A 480 15.96 99.34 17.84
N PRO A 481 14.77 99.36 17.27
CA PRO A 481 13.58 98.62 17.65
C PRO A 481 13.75 97.07 17.38
N PRO A 482 12.98 96.19 18.07
CA PRO A 482 13.00 94.72 17.81
C PRO A 482 12.42 94.37 16.48
N GLU A 483 13.07 93.40 15.73
CA GLU A 483 12.63 92.92 14.43
C GLU A 483 11.60 91.77 14.63
N THR A 484 10.36 92.17 15.02
CA THR A 484 9.33 91.21 15.42
C THR A 484 8.82 90.28 14.32
N ALA A 485 8.86 90.74 13.05
CA ALA A 485 8.43 89.92 11.90
C ALA A 485 9.39 88.76 11.65
N GLU A 486 10.71 89.00 11.72
CA GLU A 486 11.75 87.96 11.55
C GLU A 486 11.75 86.98 12.76
N VAL A 487 11.52 87.51 13.98
CA VAL A 487 11.39 86.65 15.18
C VAL A 487 10.19 85.68 15.02
N ARG A 488 9.06 86.12 14.44
CA ARG A 488 7.91 85.24 14.17
C ARG A 488 8.28 84.14 13.16
N ALA A 489 8.96 84.45 12.08
CA ALA A 489 9.40 83.48 11.09
C ALA A 489 10.34 82.44 11.74
N ILE A 490 11.26 82.86 12.57
CA ILE A 490 12.19 81.99 13.30
C ILE A 490 11.42 81.07 14.26
N LEU A 491 10.37 81.53 14.96
CA LEU A 491 9.55 80.68 15.80
C LEU A 491 8.75 79.65 14.99
N GLU A 492 8.29 79.99 13.80
CA GLU A 492 7.63 79.06 12.88
C GLU A 492 8.61 77.95 12.42
N ASP A 493 9.85 78.28 12.11
CA ASP A 493 10.89 77.34 11.78
C ASP A 493 11.22 76.42 12.94
N ILE A 494 11.31 76.92 14.17
CA ILE A 494 11.55 76.11 15.38
C ILE A 494 10.39 75.08 15.57
N VAL A 495 9.14 75.48 15.43
CA VAL A 495 7.97 74.60 15.52
C VAL A 495 7.97 73.53 14.43
N SER A 496 8.42 73.90 13.23
CA SER A 496 8.57 72.97 12.09
C SER A 496 9.64 71.91 12.40
N ASP A 497 10.83 72.32 12.90
CA ASP A 497 11.93 71.44 13.23
C ASP A 497 11.62 70.52 14.43
N ASP A 498 10.84 71.02 15.45
CA ASP A 498 10.38 70.20 16.58
C ASP A 498 9.44 69.10 16.08
N ARG A 499 8.49 69.40 15.17
CA ARG A 499 7.61 68.42 14.58
C ARG A 499 8.41 67.32 13.86
N ARG A 500 9.43 67.74 13.09
CA ARG A 500 10.35 66.84 12.36
C ARG A 500 11.11 65.89 13.30
N ALA A 501 11.64 66.43 14.39
CA ALA A 501 12.28 65.61 15.44
C ALA A 501 11.34 64.57 16.05
N GLY A 502 10.09 65.03 16.37
CA GLY A 502 9.02 64.15 16.88
C GLY A 502 8.61 63.03 15.91
N GLU A 503 8.66 63.28 14.59
CA GLU A 503 8.43 62.24 13.59
C GLU A 503 9.53 61.19 13.53
N VAL A 504 10.80 61.57 13.62
CA VAL A 504 11.95 60.63 13.67
C VAL A 504 11.81 59.74 14.89
N ILE A 505 11.50 60.28 16.07
CA ILE A 505 11.32 59.50 17.32
C ILE A 505 10.16 58.52 17.17
N ARG A 506 9.03 58.95 16.62
CA ARG A 506 7.85 58.07 16.41
C ARG A 506 8.16 56.92 15.45
N ARG A 507 8.91 57.17 14.35
CA ARG A 507 9.35 56.13 13.41
C ARG A 507 10.26 55.10 14.08
N MET A 508 11.20 55.55 14.92
CA MET A 508 12.08 54.68 15.69
C MET A 508 11.31 53.82 16.70
N GLN A 509 10.33 54.38 17.41
CA GLN A 509 9.48 53.64 18.34
C GLN A 509 8.61 52.62 17.64
N ALA A 510 8.10 52.90 16.44
CA ALA A 510 7.29 51.99 15.64
C ALA A 510 8.09 50.74 15.22
N LEU A 511 9.38 50.87 14.87
CA LEU A 511 10.27 49.76 14.54
C LEU A 511 10.54 48.82 15.73
N LEU A 512 10.49 49.35 16.98
CA LEU A 512 10.72 48.57 18.21
C LEU A 512 9.47 47.88 18.75
N LYS A 513 8.27 48.30 18.33
CA LYS A 513 7.02 47.79 18.89
C LYS A 513 6.84 46.29 18.63
N ARG A 514 6.63 45.52 19.69
CA ARG A 514 6.23 44.10 19.66
C ARG A 514 4.76 44.06 19.29
N GLY A 515 4.40 43.62 18.10
CA GLY A 515 3.01 43.60 17.66
C GLY A 515 2.64 42.35 16.85
N GLU A 516 1.37 41.96 16.94
CA GLU A 516 0.77 40.99 16.04
C GLU A 516 0.74 41.55 14.61
N LEU A 517 0.81 40.67 13.61
CA LEU A 517 0.74 41.01 12.20
C LEU A 517 -0.53 41.81 11.88
N GLN A 518 -0.39 43.08 11.51
CA GLN A 518 -1.52 43.96 11.15
C GLN A 518 -1.62 44.12 9.64
N LEU A 519 -2.30 43.22 8.99
CA LEU A 519 -2.57 43.32 7.56
C LEU A 519 -3.56 44.47 7.26
N GLN A 520 -3.11 45.48 6.54
CA GLN A 520 -3.90 46.62 6.09
C GLN A 520 -3.77 46.79 4.56
N PRO A 521 -4.81 47.32 3.86
CA PRO A 521 -4.67 47.64 2.44
C PRO A 521 -3.58 48.70 2.23
N LEU A 522 -2.40 48.26 1.78
CA LEU A 522 -1.17 49.05 1.67
C LEU A 522 -0.91 49.50 0.23
N ASP A 523 -0.56 50.76 0.04
CA ASP A 523 0.02 51.26 -1.21
C ASP A 523 1.53 51.02 -1.15
N VAL A 524 2.04 50.16 -2.03
CA VAL A 524 3.45 49.75 -2.07
C VAL A 524 4.36 50.93 -2.46
N ASN A 525 3.89 51.81 -3.38
CA ASN A 525 4.67 52.95 -3.81
C ASN A 525 4.89 53.96 -2.67
N GLU A 526 3.89 54.21 -1.82
CA GLU A 526 4.05 55.03 -0.62
C GLU A 526 5.16 54.49 0.30
N VAL A 527 5.16 53.14 0.56
CA VAL A 527 6.18 52.53 1.42
C VAL A 527 7.57 52.61 0.83
N VAL A 528 7.73 52.44 -0.48
CA VAL A 528 9.02 52.60 -1.16
C VAL A 528 9.54 54.04 -0.99
N GLN A 529 8.68 55.03 -1.21
CA GLN A 529 9.04 56.44 -1.06
C GLN A 529 9.44 56.79 0.38
N GLU A 530 8.66 56.31 1.36
CA GLU A 530 8.97 56.55 2.78
C GLU A 530 10.34 55.96 3.18
N VAL A 531 10.65 54.72 2.71
CA VAL A 531 11.91 54.07 3.01
C VAL A 531 13.10 54.79 2.36
N VAL A 532 12.95 55.21 1.12
CA VAL A 532 14.00 55.98 0.40
C VAL A 532 14.23 57.31 1.08
N GLU A 533 13.21 58.04 1.51
CA GLU A 533 13.34 59.29 2.25
C GLU A 533 13.96 59.06 3.65
N LEU A 534 13.56 58.01 4.36
CA LEU A 534 14.11 57.63 5.64
C LEU A 534 15.64 57.35 5.57
N LEU A 535 16.06 56.68 4.48
CA LEU A 535 17.47 56.30 4.30
C LEU A 535 18.29 57.37 3.52
N ARG A 536 17.70 58.49 3.18
CA ARG A 536 18.31 59.52 2.32
C ARG A 536 19.69 59.98 2.82
N SER A 537 19.80 60.30 4.11
CA SER A 537 21.06 60.75 4.71
C SER A 537 22.15 59.68 4.67
N GLU A 538 21.77 58.40 4.86
CA GLU A 538 22.68 57.27 4.83
C GLU A 538 23.11 56.94 3.37
N LEU A 539 22.19 57.00 2.44
CA LEU A 539 22.47 56.79 1.02
C LEU A 539 23.42 57.86 0.47
N ILE A 540 23.25 59.15 0.87
CA ILE A 540 24.18 60.26 0.55
C ILE A 540 25.54 59.99 1.20
N ARG A 541 25.58 59.59 2.48
CA ARG A 541 26.83 59.31 3.19
C ARG A 541 27.63 58.16 2.55
N ARG A 542 26.94 57.15 2.05
CA ARG A 542 27.55 56.02 1.33
C ARG A 542 27.78 56.28 -0.18
N GLU A 543 27.40 57.47 -0.64
CA GLU A 543 27.50 57.90 -2.03
C GLU A 543 26.82 56.96 -3.01
N VAL A 544 25.61 56.49 -2.66
CA VAL A 544 24.79 55.58 -3.46
C VAL A 544 23.65 56.38 -4.14
N LEU A 545 23.54 56.30 -5.48
CA LEU A 545 22.46 56.89 -6.23
C LEU A 545 21.26 55.92 -6.25
N VAL A 546 20.07 56.41 -5.87
CA VAL A 546 18.83 55.60 -5.92
C VAL A 546 17.96 56.08 -7.09
N HIS A 547 17.60 55.14 -7.96
CA HIS A 547 16.67 55.36 -9.07
C HIS A 547 15.37 54.62 -8.78
N THR A 548 14.26 55.35 -8.69
CA THR A 548 12.94 54.73 -8.47
C THR A 548 12.12 54.80 -9.75
N VAL A 549 11.61 53.66 -10.21
CA VAL A 549 10.68 53.55 -11.34
C VAL A 549 9.40 52.89 -10.80
N LEU A 550 8.46 53.75 -10.37
CA LEU A 550 7.24 53.31 -9.70
C LEU A 550 6.08 53.28 -10.70
N ALA A 551 5.49 52.10 -10.93
CA ALA A 551 4.35 51.95 -11.80
C ALA A 551 3.13 52.70 -11.22
N PRO A 552 2.41 53.51 -12.05
CA PRO A 552 1.21 54.18 -11.57
C PRO A 552 0.05 53.19 -11.39
N GLY A 553 -0.85 53.48 -10.43
CA GLY A 553 -2.10 52.73 -10.25
C GLY A 553 -1.95 51.27 -9.77
N LEU A 554 -0.93 50.98 -8.98
CA LEU A 554 -0.75 49.69 -8.36
C LEU A 554 -1.97 49.32 -7.48
N PRO A 555 -2.43 48.06 -7.47
CA PRO A 555 -3.45 47.62 -6.56
C PRO A 555 -2.91 47.63 -5.13
N ARG A 556 -3.75 48.01 -4.15
CA ARG A 556 -3.40 47.86 -2.75
C ARG A 556 -3.33 46.39 -2.37
N VAL A 557 -2.31 46.03 -1.58
CA VAL A 557 -2.07 44.67 -1.08
C VAL A 557 -2.28 44.61 0.42
N PRO A 558 -2.81 43.51 0.96
CA PRO A 558 -2.91 43.33 2.42
C PRO A 558 -1.51 43.10 2.99
N ALA A 559 -0.94 44.11 3.65
CA ALA A 559 0.38 44.02 4.23
C ALA A 559 0.53 44.89 5.49
N ASP A 560 1.49 44.51 6.33
CA ASP A 560 1.89 45.31 7.48
C ASP A 560 2.95 46.33 7.02
N ARG A 561 2.61 47.62 7.15
CA ARG A 561 3.47 48.73 6.70
C ARG A 561 4.87 48.67 7.32
N ILE A 562 4.95 48.38 8.63
CA ILE A 562 6.21 48.39 9.36
C ILE A 562 7.10 47.21 8.90
N GLN A 563 6.51 46.05 8.72
CA GLN A 563 7.24 44.88 8.25
C GLN A 563 7.71 45.03 6.80
N MET A 564 6.93 45.67 5.92
CA MET A 564 7.35 46.00 4.56
C MET A 564 8.47 47.03 4.53
N GLN A 565 8.40 48.07 5.36
CA GLN A 565 9.53 49.00 5.54
C GLN A 565 10.80 48.27 6.00
N GLN A 566 10.71 47.33 6.94
CA GLN A 566 11.83 46.51 7.40
C GLN A 566 12.44 45.69 6.25
N VAL A 567 11.64 45.02 5.43
CA VAL A 567 12.12 44.26 4.26
C VAL A 567 12.86 45.17 3.30
N LEU A 568 12.28 46.33 2.92
CA LEU A 568 12.90 47.24 1.98
C LEU A 568 14.20 47.88 2.54
N MET A 569 14.23 48.25 3.81
CA MET A 569 15.45 48.74 4.46
C MET A 569 16.57 47.69 4.43
N ASN A 570 16.26 46.42 4.78
CA ASN A 570 17.25 45.35 4.74
C ASN A 570 17.81 45.13 3.34
N LEU A 571 16.95 45.14 2.31
CA LEU A 571 17.39 44.99 0.91
C LEU A 571 18.28 46.16 0.47
N LEU A 572 17.92 47.38 0.86
CA LEU A 572 18.71 48.57 0.50
C LEU A 572 20.06 48.60 1.23
N PHE A 573 20.12 48.23 2.52
CA PHE A 573 21.42 48.10 3.22
C PHE A 573 22.30 47.02 2.61
N ASN A 574 21.72 45.86 2.27
CA ASN A 574 22.45 44.80 1.56
C ASN A 574 23.02 45.28 0.21
N ALA A 575 22.25 46.05 -0.54
CA ALA A 575 22.68 46.66 -1.77
C ALA A 575 23.83 47.65 -1.58
N CYS A 576 23.72 48.54 -0.55
CA CYS A 576 24.79 49.47 -0.20
C CYS A 576 26.08 48.78 0.21
N ASP A 577 25.97 47.73 1.00
CA ASP A 577 27.15 46.98 1.47
C ASP A 577 27.80 46.20 0.34
N ALA A 578 27.02 45.63 -0.60
CA ALA A 578 27.55 44.94 -1.78
C ALA A 578 28.32 45.87 -2.74
N MET A 579 28.08 47.16 -2.61
CA MET A 579 28.77 48.22 -3.41
C MET A 579 29.86 48.97 -2.64
N ALA A 580 30.14 48.64 -1.39
CA ALA A 580 31.09 49.41 -0.57
C ALA A 580 32.47 49.54 -1.20
N ASP A 581 32.97 48.51 -1.84
CA ASP A 581 34.28 48.46 -2.52
C ASP A 581 34.26 48.93 -3.96
N GLN A 582 33.13 49.48 -4.46
CA GLN A 582 32.99 49.95 -5.84
C GLN A 582 33.44 51.43 -5.95
N PRO A 583 33.89 51.84 -7.17
CA PRO A 583 34.07 53.26 -7.46
C PRO A 583 32.78 54.06 -7.32
N ARG A 584 32.86 55.31 -6.88
CA ARG A 584 31.68 56.18 -6.61
C ARG A 584 30.71 56.29 -7.79
N GLU A 585 31.20 56.36 -9.01
CA GLU A 585 30.44 56.49 -10.25
C GLU A 585 29.61 55.22 -10.58
N GLY A 586 29.93 54.06 -9.96
CA GLY A 586 29.28 52.78 -10.14
C GLY A 586 28.23 52.43 -9.07
N ARG A 587 28.11 53.20 -7.99
CA ARG A 587 27.22 52.90 -6.86
C ARG A 587 25.79 53.34 -7.14
N SER A 588 24.96 52.46 -7.66
CA SER A 588 23.56 52.77 -7.92
C SER A 588 22.64 51.60 -7.56
N VAL A 589 21.49 51.91 -6.99
CA VAL A 589 20.39 51.02 -6.69
C VAL A 589 19.17 51.44 -7.49
N SER A 590 18.52 50.52 -8.14
CA SER A 590 17.25 50.74 -8.84
C SER A 590 16.12 50.03 -8.12
N ILE A 591 15.04 50.74 -7.77
CA ILE A 591 13.82 50.17 -7.23
C ILE A 591 12.72 50.27 -8.29
N LEU A 592 12.23 49.13 -8.72
CA LEU A 592 11.18 49.01 -9.71
C LEU A 592 9.91 48.40 -9.09
N THR A 593 8.76 49.02 -9.33
CA THR A 593 7.47 48.40 -8.98
C THR A 593 6.70 48.07 -10.26
N SER A 594 5.99 46.92 -10.26
CA SER A 594 5.19 46.49 -11.41
C SER A 594 4.03 45.61 -10.98
N VAL A 595 3.03 45.41 -11.85
CA VAL A 595 1.95 44.43 -11.68
C VAL A 595 2.26 43.20 -12.51
N THR A 596 2.13 42.01 -11.89
CA THR A 596 2.31 40.73 -12.56
C THR A 596 1.22 39.76 -12.12
N LEU A 597 0.35 39.32 -13.06
CA LEU A 597 -0.72 38.31 -12.77
C LEU A 597 -1.56 38.61 -11.51
N GLY A 598 -1.95 39.89 -11.30
CA GLY A 598 -2.76 40.31 -10.15
C GLY A 598 -1.99 40.47 -8.84
N ALA A 599 -0.67 40.36 -8.86
CA ALA A 599 0.24 40.59 -7.75
C ALA A 599 1.09 41.85 -7.99
N VAL A 600 1.55 42.48 -6.93
CA VAL A 600 2.48 43.60 -6.98
C VAL A 600 3.90 43.06 -6.79
N ARG A 601 4.78 43.39 -7.73
CA ARG A 601 6.21 43.05 -7.65
C ARG A 601 7.03 44.31 -7.33
N ILE A 602 7.94 44.16 -6.39
CA ILE A 602 9.00 45.13 -6.08
C ILE A 602 10.31 44.45 -6.42
N SER A 603 11.16 45.15 -7.19
CA SER A 603 12.49 44.67 -7.55
C SER A 603 13.52 45.69 -7.08
N VAL A 604 14.49 45.27 -6.29
CA VAL A 604 15.61 46.07 -5.80
C VAL A 604 16.88 45.53 -6.47
N ALA A 605 17.44 46.28 -7.40
CA ALA A 605 18.63 45.90 -8.16
C ALA A 605 19.83 46.76 -7.75
N ASP A 606 20.95 46.14 -7.44
CA ASP A 606 22.23 46.78 -7.15
C ASP A 606 23.27 46.54 -8.27
N LYS A 607 24.35 47.29 -8.23
CA LYS A 607 25.54 47.12 -9.09
C LYS A 607 26.74 46.61 -8.28
N GLY A 608 26.50 45.83 -7.24
CA GLY A 608 27.51 45.33 -6.33
C GLY A 608 28.27 44.11 -6.84
N THR A 609 28.77 43.32 -5.92
CA THR A 609 29.54 42.08 -6.18
C THR A 609 28.69 40.93 -6.69
N GLY A 610 27.35 41.03 -6.56
CA GLY A 610 26.42 39.93 -6.84
C GLY A 610 26.43 38.83 -5.80
N ILE A 611 25.77 37.74 -6.11
CA ILE A 611 25.67 36.53 -5.28
C ILE A 611 26.61 35.49 -5.87
N PRO A 612 27.47 34.82 -5.08
CA PRO A 612 28.31 33.72 -5.58
C PRO A 612 27.46 32.62 -6.21
N ASP A 613 27.92 32.07 -7.33
CA ASP A 613 27.21 31.06 -8.12
C ASP A 613 26.77 29.88 -7.27
N GLY A 614 25.50 29.46 -7.43
CA GLY A 614 24.88 28.35 -6.71
C GLY A 614 24.43 28.69 -5.27
N ASN A 615 24.53 29.96 -4.83
CA ASN A 615 24.08 30.39 -3.52
C ASN A 615 22.80 31.26 -3.53
N GLU A 616 22.11 31.37 -4.66
CA GLU A 616 20.94 32.25 -4.82
C GLU A 616 19.78 31.88 -3.86
N GLU A 617 19.62 30.60 -3.53
CA GLU A 617 18.67 30.14 -2.49
C GLU A 617 19.28 30.18 -1.10
N ARG A 618 20.59 29.93 -0.96
CA ARG A 618 21.27 29.85 0.33
C ARG A 618 21.44 31.20 1.02
N VAL A 619 21.44 32.31 0.27
CA VAL A 619 21.50 33.66 0.85
C VAL A 619 20.31 33.97 1.78
N PHE A 620 19.23 33.18 1.68
CA PHE A 620 18.06 33.28 2.55
C PHE A 620 18.09 32.31 3.74
N GLU A 621 19.12 31.47 3.86
CA GLU A 621 19.29 30.59 5.02
C GLU A 621 19.74 31.41 6.24
N PRO A 622 19.21 31.13 7.44
CA PRO A 622 19.67 31.79 8.67
C PRO A 622 21.17 31.57 8.88
N PHE A 623 21.87 32.64 9.32
CA PHE A 623 23.30 32.67 9.60
C PHE A 623 24.20 32.55 8.33
N PHE A 624 23.67 32.50 7.16
CA PHE A 624 24.48 32.57 5.94
C PHE A 624 24.91 34.02 5.67
N THR A 625 26.19 34.27 5.67
CA THR A 625 26.77 35.60 5.40
C THR A 625 28.13 35.49 4.73
N SER A 626 28.39 36.35 3.79
CA SER A 626 29.73 36.58 3.23
C SER A 626 30.46 37.76 3.86
N LYS A 627 29.86 38.43 4.86
CA LYS A 627 30.38 39.65 5.50
C LYS A 627 31.08 39.31 6.82
N HIS A 628 32.21 39.98 7.11
CA HIS A 628 32.96 39.79 8.36
C HIS A 628 32.23 40.21 9.64
N HIS A 629 31.22 41.08 9.57
CA HIS A 629 30.48 41.61 10.71
C HIS A 629 28.96 41.45 10.62
N GLY A 630 28.43 40.66 9.67
CA GLY A 630 26.99 40.42 9.51
C GLY A 630 26.53 39.15 10.21
N LEU A 631 25.41 39.20 10.94
CA LEU A 631 24.79 38.02 11.57
C LEU A 631 24.17 37.03 10.61
N GLY A 632 24.05 37.37 9.31
CA GLY A 632 23.42 36.50 8.30
C GLY A 632 21.92 36.25 8.51
N LEU A 633 21.23 37.10 9.28
CA LEU A 633 19.79 36.93 9.59
C LEU A 633 18.87 37.82 8.75
N GLY A 634 19.40 38.89 8.15
CA GLY A 634 18.59 39.93 7.47
C GLY A 634 17.73 39.39 6.34
N LEU A 635 18.31 38.67 5.40
CA LEU A 635 17.57 38.07 4.26
C LEU A 635 16.64 36.93 4.66
N ALA A 636 17.02 36.10 5.64
CA ALA A 636 16.18 35.06 6.19
C ALA A 636 14.89 35.64 6.80
N ILE A 637 15.02 36.75 7.50
CA ILE A 637 13.89 37.48 8.08
C ILE A 637 13.04 38.14 7.02
N CYS A 638 13.63 38.73 6.00
CA CYS A 638 12.89 39.26 4.86
C CYS A 638 12.03 38.15 4.22
N ARG A 639 12.58 36.96 4.00
CA ARG A 639 11.85 35.81 3.46
C ARG A 639 10.72 35.37 4.39
N THR A 640 10.93 35.33 5.69
CA THR A 640 9.90 35.00 6.69
C THR A 640 8.78 36.05 6.71
N ILE A 641 9.11 37.33 6.70
CA ILE A 641 8.13 38.42 6.65
C ILE A 641 7.29 38.31 5.38
N VAL A 642 7.94 38.19 4.22
CA VAL A 642 7.25 38.11 2.92
C VAL A 642 6.35 36.89 2.85
N ALA A 643 6.80 35.73 3.34
CA ALA A 643 6.00 34.50 3.42
C ALA A 643 4.79 34.67 4.34
N ALA A 644 4.92 35.37 5.49
CA ALA A 644 3.80 35.66 6.38
C ALA A 644 2.72 36.55 5.73
N HIS A 645 3.09 37.32 4.68
CA HIS A 645 2.18 38.13 3.86
C HIS A 645 1.66 37.37 2.60
N GLY A 646 1.87 36.05 2.52
CA GLY A 646 1.48 35.25 1.34
C GLY A 646 2.27 35.58 0.07
N GLY A 647 3.43 36.24 0.22
CA GLY A 647 4.31 36.65 -0.86
C GLY A 647 5.48 35.68 -1.12
N ARG A 648 6.29 36.03 -2.11
CA ARG A 648 7.54 35.31 -2.43
C ARG A 648 8.71 36.30 -2.58
N LEU A 649 9.87 35.93 -2.03
CA LEU A 649 11.13 36.67 -2.14
C LEU A 649 12.19 35.75 -2.73
N TRP A 650 12.89 36.23 -3.78
CA TRP A 650 14.00 35.52 -4.42
C TRP A 650 15.03 36.53 -4.97
N ALA A 651 16.19 36.05 -5.33
CA ALA A 651 17.27 36.86 -5.87
C ALA A 651 17.81 36.25 -7.17
N VAL A 652 18.28 37.09 -8.06
CA VAL A 652 18.98 36.68 -9.30
C VAL A 652 20.19 37.59 -9.53
N ASN A 653 21.27 37.05 -10.08
CA ASN A 653 22.41 37.86 -10.49
C ASN A 653 22.06 38.65 -11.78
N ASN A 654 22.51 39.90 -11.84
CA ASN A 654 22.35 40.74 -13.04
C ASN A 654 23.33 40.28 -14.12
N ALA A 655 22.97 40.45 -15.41
CA ALA A 655 23.80 40.06 -16.53
C ALA A 655 25.17 40.81 -16.56
N ASP A 656 25.15 42.07 -16.17
CA ASP A 656 26.37 42.90 -16.18
C ASP A 656 27.10 42.77 -14.81
N ARG A 657 26.44 43.18 -13.75
CA ARG A 657 27.02 43.20 -12.41
C ARG A 657 25.96 43.41 -11.33
N GLY A 658 26.17 42.81 -10.13
CA GLY A 658 25.28 42.96 -8.97
C GLY A 658 24.14 41.95 -8.96
N ALA A 659 23.20 42.13 -8.05
CA ALA A 659 22.05 41.27 -7.88
C ALA A 659 20.73 42.05 -7.88
N THR A 660 19.64 41.34 -8.24
CA THR A 660 18.28 41.87 -8.14
C THR A 660 17.48 40.99 -7.19
N PHE A 661 16.95 41.60 -6.15
CA PHE A 661 16.02 40.96 -5.23
C PHE A 661 14.58 41.28 -5.66
N HIS A 662 13.79 40.25 -5.87
CA HIS A 662 12.39 40.33 -6.26
C HIS A 662 11.47 39.96 -5.13
N LEU A 663 10.57 40.85 -4.77
CA LEU A 663 9.50 40.66 -3.78
C LEU A 663 8.15 40.72 -4.49
N VAL A 664 7.30 39.72 -4.31
CA VAL A 664 5.94 39.70 -4.86
C VAL A 664 4.92 39.55 -3.73
N LEU A 665 3.90 40.44 -3.73
CA LEU A 665 2.77 40.43 -2.81
C LEU A 665 1.47 40.25 -3.59
N ARG A 666 0.57 39.39 -3.12
CA ARG A 666 -0.73 39.13 -3.78
C ARG A 666 -1.83 40.05 -3.25
N ARG A 667 -2.77 40.35 -4.11
CA ARG A 667 -3.99 41.10 -3.75
C ARG A 667 -4.93 40.30 -2.82
N ASN A 668 -4.99 38.94 -2.99
CA ASN A 668 -5.78 38.03 -2.14
C ASN A 668 -4.81 37.09 -1.39
N GLY A 669 -4.73 37.20 -0.08
CA GLY A 669 -3.70 36.56 0.77
C GLY A 669 -3.74 35.03 0.94
N HIS A 670 -4.58 34.27 0.22
CA HIS A 670 -4.83 32.85 0.50
C HIS A 670 -4.71 31.87 -0.68
N GLU A 671 -4.25 32.28 -1.85
CA GLU A 671 -4.02 31.33 -2.94
C GLU A 671 -2.60 30.76 -2.93
N THR A 672 -2.46 29.45 -2.86
CA THR A 672 -1.19 28.73 -2.93
C THR A 672 -0.53 28.89 -4.31
N TRP A 673 0.80 29.00 -4.35
CA TRP A 673 1.58 28.99 -5.59
C TRP A 673 1.44 27.60 -6.24
N GLY A 674 0.84 27.51 -7.42
CA GLY A 674 0.93 26.31 -8.25
C GLY A 674 2.40 26.10 -8.69
N GLU A 675 2.91 24.91 -8.52
CA GLU A 675 4.20 24.47 -9.06
C GLU A 675 4.12 24.43 -10.60
N HIS A 676 4.29 25.57 -11.27
CA HIS A 676 4.65 25.60 -12.70
C HIS A 676 5.12 27.01 -13.05
N SER A 677 6.42 27.22 -13.10
CA SER A 677 7.23 27.90 -14.13
C SER A 677 8.67 28.13 -13.62
#